data_f30094390b9a3cf6a058f0edda2c9274
#
_entry.id   f30094390b9a3cf6a058f0edda2c9274
#
_cell.length_a   1.000
_cell.length_b   1.000
_cell.length_c   1.000
_cell.angle_alpha   90.00
_cell.angle_beta   90.00
_cell.angle_gamma   90.00
#
_symmetry.space_group_name_H-M   'P 1'
#
loop_
_entity.id
_entity.type
_entity.pdbx_description
1 polymer ?
#
loop_
_entity_poly.entity_id
_entity_poly.type
_entity_poly.pdbx_seq_one_letter_code
_entity_poly.pdbx_strand_id
1 'polypeptide(L)'
;CILSNTCVAQITPDNTLPIDTRVLNQGETKVIEGGTQAGKNLFHSFEEFSVLGGQTAYFNNSVNIQNIITRVTGKSSSNIDGTLRSNGAANLFLINSNGITFGASASLDIGGSFVGTTASSIKFEDGSKYSAVEPQTPLLTISTPIGLQFGANPAPIRNQSQASPNGATNYYNSPEGLRVSPGKTLALIGGDIYLESGSLTAPLGQIELGSVGSNSFVNLIPTSGDWIFEYKDVKNFKNIQITSKNLSNSSNITTSGQSGSGNIHVIGNIIEIFGVGGILNLTLGDKDAGDIVIDANKLTLQDGAQILAGTVGKGTGGNLTINASNVDVLGGSYTEFDFFAISAIGSTTYKDGNAGNVNINTKTLRVKDGGNIVVESSGINTPESLFKDVLPATGNAGNLTINATQLVEIIGKSPETNSSLSATTLGSGNAGKLTVNTGKLIVNNGGEIKVGSRVITNSIGKYLGDRFNLGRAGNLDITANSILIDNQGKITSETDLGQGGNITLQTQLLQMRRNSLISTSAGKIQSSGDGGNIIINARNGFIVAARNQNNDIIANGFSGSGGKIIINASGILGIEALNREDLIRKIGSNDPSQIDPQKLSTSDISAISQTNANLDGVVSITNPDVDSSSGLVNLPEKPNVPTITQACKADNTRQNKFSIVGRRGLATNPTEFLRNTTIPDTDWISVENSTMQYPFQQSQTTTYNNINSVIEAQAWKVDKDGTIILTSTAPKIIPHSKPFVAPAC
;
A
#
# COMPACT_ATOMS: atom_id res chain seq x y z
N CYS A 1 30.73 44.46 -11.37
CA CYS A 1 29.57 44.57 -10.48
C CYS A 1 28.46 43.66 -10.96
N ILE A 2 28.36 42.46 -10.39
CA ILE A 2 27.20 41.60 -10.57
C ILE A 2 26.26 41.93 -9.41
N LEU A 3 25.23 42.73 -9.70
CA LEU A 3 24.13 42.92 -8.76
C LEU A 3 23.34 41.59 -8.72
N SER A 4 23.55 40.80 -7.69
CA SER A 4 22.59 39.77 -7.30
C SER A 4 21.30 40.51 -6.94
N ASN A 5 20.30 40.45 -7.82
CA ASN A 5 18.93 40.74 -7.44
C ASN A 5 18.50 39.68 -6.39
N THR A 6 18.70 40.00 -5.13
CA THR A 6 17.97 39.33 -4.07
C THR A 6 16.51 39.65 -4.32
N CYS A 7 15.74 38.66 -4.72
CA CYS A 7 14.28 38.73 -4.79
C CYS A 7 13.81 39.02 -3.35
N VAL A 8 13.53 40.30 -3.06
CA VAL A 8 13.02 40.72 -1.74
C VAL A 8 11.58 40.25 -1.72
N ALA A 9 11.25 39.28 -0.84
CA ALA A 9 9.87 38.89 -0.65
C ALA A 9 9.03 40.12 -0.30
N GLN A 10 7.94 40.31 -1.03
CA GLN A 10 7.13 41.52 -0.94
C GLN A 10 5.65 41.15 -0.80
N ILE A 11 4.96 41.92 0.05
CA ILE A 11 3.49 41.91 0.11
C ILE A 11 3.03 43.21 -0.53
N THR A 12 2.53 43.15 -1.77
CA THR A 12 2.12 44.30 -2.56
C THR A 12 0.65 44.22 -2.90
N PRO A 13 -0.22 45.15 -2.40
CA PRO A 13 -1.61 45.24 -2.83
C PRO A 13 -1.73 45.55 -4.32
N ASP A 14 -2.81 45.10 -4.97
CA ASP A 14 -3.06 45.29 -6.40
C ASP A 14 -4.10 46.37 -6.72
N ASN A 15 -4.73 47.00 -5.71
CA ASN A 15 -5.74 48.07 -5.83
C ASN A 15 -6.95 47.69 -6.70
N THR A 16 -7.38 46.43 -6.67
CA THR A 16 -8.53 45.93 -7.44
C THR A 16 -9.82 45.83 -6.63
N LEU A 17 -9.77 46.15 -5.35
CA LEU A 17 -10.92 46.09 -4.45
C LEU A 17 -11.61 47.43 -4.31
N PRO A 18 -12.93 47.49 -4.02
CA PRO A 18 -13.65 48.75 -3.69
C PRO A 18 -13.03 49.50 -2.50
N ILE A 19 -12.57 48.77 -1.50
CA ILE A 19 -11.72 49.29 -0.40
C ILE A 19 -10.43 48.51 -0.48
N ASP A 20 -9.33 49.16 -0.83
CA ASP A 20 -8.04 48.53 -1.09
C ASP A 20 -7.44 47.97 0.19
N THR A 21 -6.70 46.89 -0.02
CA THR A 21 -5.78 46.34 0.98
C THR A 21 -4.63 47.33 1.21
N ARG A 22 -4.25 47.50 2.49
CA ARG A 22 -3.11 48.33 2.88
C ARG A 22 -2.12 47.47 3.66
N VAL A 23 -0.82 47.69 3.43
CA VAL A 23 0.26 47.01 4.13
C VAL A 23 1.12 48.04 4.86
N LEU A 24 1.17 47.94 6.16
CA LEU A 24 1.96 48.79 7.03
C LEU A 24 3.19 48.00 7.54
N ASN A 25 4.36 48.54 7.33
CA ASN A 25 5.61 47.93 7.81
C ASN A 25 5.86 48.35 9.29
N GLN A 26 5.81 47.37 10.19
CA GLN A 26 6.11 47.54 11.62
C GLN A 26 7.23 46.58 12.02
N GLY A 27 8.46 46.94 11.67
CA GLY A 27 9.64 46.05 11.86
C GLY A 27 9.48 44.77 11.07
N GLU A 28 9.58 43.62 11.74
CA GLU A 28 9.40 42.30 11.13
C GLU A 28 7.93 41.97 10.86
N THR A 29 6.99 42.77 11.32
CA THR A 29 5.56 42.57 11.10
C THR A 29 5.06 43.41 9.94
N LYS A 30 4.46 42.78 8.94
CA LYS A 30 3.71 43.42 7.86
C LYS A 30 2.24 43.38 8.25
N VAL A 31 1.71 44.51 8.75
CA VAL A 31 0.32 44.59 9.17
C VAL A 31 -0.55 44.85 7.95
N ILE A 32 -1.46 43.95 7.68
CA ILE A 32 -2.42 43.97 6.57
C ILE A 32 -3.73 44.48 7.08
N GLU A 33 -4.15 45.65 6.58
CA GLU A 33 -5.37 46.38 6.96
C GLU A 33 -6.21 46.74 5.73
N GLY A 34 -7.37 47.32 5.96
CA GLY A 34 -8.30 47.64 4.87
C GLY A 34 -8.91 46.38 4.30
N GLY A 35 -8.91 46.29 2.96
CA GLY A 35 -9.67 45.23 2.27
C GLY A 35 -11.15 45.57 2.24
N THR A 36 -11.94 44.81 1.52
CA THR A 36 -13.39 45.03 1.42
C THR A 36 -14.13 43.96 2.20
N GLN A 37 -14.90 44.41 3.16
CA GLN A 37 -15.76 43.53 3.95
C GLN A 37 -17.16 43.42 3.32
N ALA A 38 -17.64 42.18 3.19
CA ALA A 38 -19.03 41.88 2.85
C ALA A 38 -19.57 40.87 3.89
N GLY A 39 -20.45 41.36 4.77
CA GLY A 39 -20.94 40.57 5.90
C GLY A 39 -19.82 40.09 6.83
N LYS A 40 -19.62 38.77 6.89
CA LYS A 40 -18.57 38.12 7.68
C LYS A 40 -17.34 37.73 6.86
N ASN A 41 -17.35 38.01 5.56
CA ASN A 41 -16.21 37.79 4.66
C ASN A 41 -15.38 39.06 4.53
N LEU A 42 -14.06 38.96 4.66
CA LEU A 42 -13.11 40.05 4.42
C LEU A 42 -12.22 39.65 3.24
N PHE A 43 -12.23 40.46 2.20
CA PHE A 43 -11.51 40.19 0.97
C PHE A 43 -10.23 41.04 0.89
N HIS A 44 -9.11 40.38 0.61
CA HIS A 44 -7.82 41.02 0.34
C HIS A 44 -7.33 40.62 -1.03
N SER A 45 -6.70 41.57 -1.73
CA SER A 45 -6.15 41.37 -3.06
C SER A 45 -4.71 41.90 -3.14
N PHE A 46 -3.81 41.10 -3.69
CA PHE A 46 -2.39 41.40 -3.80
C PHE A 46 -1.89 41.16 -5.23
N GLU A 47 -0.97 41.98 -5.68
CA GLU A 47 -0.14 41.68 -6.86
C GLU A 47 0.91 40.62 -6.52
N GLU A 48 1.56 40.75 -5.36
CA GLU A 48 2.53 39.81 -4.82
C GLU A 48 2.27 39.55 -3.33
N PHE A 49 2.43 38.29 -2.92
CA PHE A 49 2.29 37.90 -1.53
C PHE A 49 3.34 36.86 -1.15
N SER A 50 4.44 37.32 -0.55
CA SER A 50 5.52 36.48 -0.04
C SER A 50 6.00 37.01 1.32
N VAL A 51 6.40 36.10 2.23
CA VAL A 51 6.81 36.42 3.60
C VAL A 51 8.16 35.79 3.88
N LEU A 52 9.14 36.60 4.26
CA LEU A 52 10.50 36.13 4.59
C LEU A 52 10.54 35.41 5.94
N GLY A 53 11.55 34.54 6.11
CA GLY A 53 11.86 33.94 7.39
C GLY A 53 12.03 34.97 8.49
N GLY A 54 11.41 34.76 9.65
CA GLY A 54 11.38 35.69 10.76
C GLY A 54 10.36 36.83 10.66
N GLN A 55 9.73 37.03 9.48
CA GLN A 55 8.68 38.03 9.30
C GLN A 55 7.29 37.48 9.58
N THR A 56 6.35 38.37 9.92
CA THR A 56 4.95 38.04 10.13
C THR A 56 4.07 38.84 9.19
N ALA A 57 3.24 38.17 8.39
CA ALA A 57 2.13 38.78 7.66
C ALA A 57 0.87 38.71 8.58
N TYR A 58 0.53 39.82 9.14
CA TYR A 58 -0.53 39.92 10.13
C TYR A 58 -1.78 40.55 9.54
N PHE A 59 -2.83 39.77 9.33
CA PHE A 59 -4.17 40.25 8.96
C PHE A 59 -4.84 40.85 10.20
N ASN A 60 -4.85 42.18 10.27
CA ASN A 60 -5.46 42.95 11.39
C ASN A 60 -6.96 43.06 11.17
N ASN A 61 -7.65 41.93 11.18
CA ASN A 61 -9.11 41.85 10.98
C ASN A 61 -9.90 42.09 12.29
N SER A 62 -11.15 42.51 12.15
CA SER A 62 -12.09 42.47 13.26
C SER A 62 -12.39 41.05 13.70
N VAL A 63 -12.56 40.82 15.01
CA VAL A 63 -12.87 39.50 15.59
C VAL A 63 -14.22 38.91 15.10
N ASN A 64 -15.10 39.75 14.51
CA ASN A 64 -16.38 39.32 13.94
C ASN A 64 -16.26 38.72 12.52
N ILE A 65 -15.07 38.81 11.90
CA ILE A 65 -14.81 38.20 10.59
C ILE A 65 -14.74 36.68 10.76
N GLN A 66 -15.46 35.97 9.89
CA GLN A 66 -15.42 34.50 9.84
C GLN A 66 -14.43 34.00 8.79
N ASN A 67 -14.35 34.67 7.63
CA ASN A 67 -13.48 34.26 6.55
C ASN A 67 -12.66 35.46 6.04
N ILE A 68 -11.35 35.28 6.03
CA ILE A 68 -10.40 36.12 5.32
C ILE A 68 -10.09 35.43 3.99
N ILE A 69 -10.47 36.06 2.88
CA ILE A 69 -10.35 35.49 1.55
C ILE A 69 -9.34 36.31 0.76
N THR A 70 -8.14 35.74 0.58
CA THR A 70 -6.99 36.43 0.04
C THR A 70 -6.66 35.87 -1.33
N ARG A 71 -6.56 36.72 -2.37
CA ARG A 71 -6.09 36.34 -3.71
C ARG A 71 -4.78 37.05 -4.07
N VAL A 72 -3.99 36.37 -4.90
CA VAL A 72 -2.81 36.93 -5.55
C VAL A 72 -3.05 36.99 -7.06
N THR A 73 -3.05 38.18 -7.62
CA THR A 73 -3.42 38.46 -9.02
C THR A 73 -2.22 38.65 -9.95
N GLY A 74 -1.04 38.84 -9.38
CA GLY A 74 0.22 38.89 -10.13
C GLY A 74 0.63 37.55 -10.73
N LYS A 75 1.82 37.50 -11.33
CA LYS A 75 2.32 36.31 -12.03
C LYS A 75 3.32 35.48 -11.23
N SER A 76 3.66 35.94 -10.03
CA SER A 76 4.65 35.30 -9.16
C SER A 76 3.98 34.29 -8.23
N SER A 77 4.66 33.18 -7.95
CA SER A 77 4.26 32.27 -6.86
C SER A 77 4.46 32.93 -5.50
N SER A 78 3.68 32.50 -4.50
CA SER A 78 3.87 32.93 -3.12
C SER A 78 4.93 32.09 -2.42
N ASN A 79 5.96 32.74 -1.87
CA ASN A 79 6.97 32.12 -1.03
C ASN A 79 6.76 32.54 0.42
N ILE A 80 6.25 31.65 1.24
CA ILE A 80 5.92 31.90 2.65
C ILE A 80 6.95 31.17 3.51
N ASP A 81 7.92 31.89 4.05
CA ASP A 81 8.92 31.34 5.00
C ASP A 81 8.79 31.98 6.40
N GLY A 82 7.82 32.83 6.60
CA GLY A 82 7.48 33.48 7.86
C GLY A 82 6.11 33.05 8.39
N THR A 83 5.58 33.84 9.33
CA THR A 83 4.30 33.55 10.00
C THR A 83 3.13 34.22 9.31
N LEU A 84 2.07 33.47 9.04
CA LEU A 84 0.74 34.02 8.70
C LEU A 84 -0.10 34.12 9.95
N ARG A 85 -0.55 35.32 10.27
CA ARG A 85 -1.31 35.59 11.50
C ARG A 85 -2.64 36.28 11.22
N SER A 86 -3.69 35.93 12.00
CA SER A 86 -4.99 36.61 11.97
C SER A 86 -5.56 36.81 13.39
N ASN A 87 -6.52 37.69 13.52
CA ASN A 87 -7.23 37.89 14.79
C ASN A 87 -8.41 36.95 14.93
N GLY A 88 -8.70 36.57 16.18
CA GLY A 88 -9.89 35.80 16.54
C GLY A 88 -9.90 34.41 15.92
N ALA A 89 -11.10 33.95 15.52
CA ALA A 89 -11.32 32.61 14.97
C ALA A 89 -11.57 32.63 13.45
N ALA A 90 -11.08 33.67 12.75
CA ALA A 90 -11.27 33.79 11.30
C ALA A 90 -10.50 32.68 10.55
N ASN A 91 -11.19 32.09 9.57
CA ASN A 91 -10.55 31.18 8.61
C ASN A 91 -9.74 31.99 7.59
N LEU A 92 -8.63 31.45 7.12
CA LEU A 92 -7.81 32.09 6.09
C LEU A 92 -7.77 31.25 4.82
N PHE A 93 -8.23 31.83 3.72
CA PHE A 93 -8.06 31.29 2.36
C PHE A 93 -6.94 32.08 1.66
N LEU A 94 -5.88 31.37 1.26
CA LEU A 94 -4.80 31.92 0.45
C LEU A 94 -4.85 31.31 -0.95
N ILE A 95 -5.15 32.15 -1.96
CA ILE A 95 -5.33 31.74 -3.34
C ILE A 95 -4.21 32.34 -4.19
N ASN A 96 -3.38 31.48 -4.77
CA ASN A 96 -2.43 31.89 -5.78
C ASN A 96 -2.33 30.88 -6.92
N SER A 97 -2.92 31.20 -8.07
CA SER A 97 -2.93 30.31 -9.24
C SER A 97 -1.53 30.02 -9.84
N ASN A 98 -0.48 30.74 -9.43
CA ASN A 98 0.89 30.56 -9.89
C ASN A 98 1.73 29.65 -8.96
N GLY A 99 1.17 29.18 -7.84
CA GLY A 99 1.83 28.29 -6.90
C GLY A 99 2.04 28.89 -5.53
N ILE A 100 2.22 28.00 -4.54
CA ILE A 100 2.51 28.37 -3.16
C ILE A 100 3.65 27.49 -2.66
N THR A 101 4.67 28.10 -2.07
CA THR A 101 5.76 27.40 -1.37
C THR A 101 5.81 27.85 0.07
N PHE A 102 5.69 26.91 1.00
CA PHE A 102 5.93 27.13 2.42
C PHE A 102 7.38 26.69 2.72
N GLY A 103 8.20 27.67 3.12
CA GLY A 103 9.61 27.44 3.46
C GLY A 103 9.78 26.78 4.83
N ALA A 104 11.03 26.53 5.22
CA ALA A 104 11.36 25.78 6.42
C ALA A 104 10.87 26.42 7.74
N SER A 105 10.76 27.76 7.78
CA SER A 105 10.29 28.51 8.95
C SER A 105 8.80 28.87 8.87
N ALA A 106 8.11 28.49 7.80
CA ALA A 106 6.68 28.84 7.61
C ALA A 106 5.82 28.35 8.76
N SER A 107 5.01 29.23 9.32
CA SER A 107 4.11 28.90 10.42
C SER A 107 2.77 29.62 10.31
N LEU A 108 1.75 29.08 10.99
CA LEU A 108 0.40 29.63 11.03
C LEU A 108 0.07 30.02 12.48
N ASP A 109 -0.32 31.28 12.70
CA ASP A 109 -0.90 31.78 13.95
C ASP A 109 -2.31 32.25 13.66
N ILE A 110 -3.19 31.28 13.34
CA ILE A 110 -4.56 31.47 12.86
C ILE A 110 -5.52 30.75 13.81
N GLY A 111 -6.53 31.43 14.31
CA GLY A 111 -7.51 30.82 15.22
C GLY A 111 -8.58 29.99 14.50
N GLY A 112 -8.74 30.14 13.20
CA GLY A 112 -9.65 29.38 12.33
C GLY A 112 -8.94 28.32 11.50
N SER A 113 -9.61 27.83 10.46
CA SER A 113 -9.10 26.89 9.49
C SER A 113 -8.23 27.59 8.44
N PHE A 114 -7.30 26.88 7.83
CA PHE A 114 -6.44 27.36 6.76
C PHE A 114 -6.66 26.58 5.47
N VAL A 115 -6.87 27.29 4.36
CA VAL A 115 -6.98 26.72 3.02
C VAL A 115 -5.96 27.39 2.10
N GLY A 116 -4.87 26.70 1.77
CA GLY A 116 -3.91 27.11 0.75
C GLY A 116 -4.27 26.47 -0.58
N THR A 117 -4.51 27.28 -1.63
CA THR A 117 -4.95 26.73 -2.91
C THR A 117 -4.36 27.45 -4.12
N THR A 118 -4.14 26.68 -5.19
CA THR A 118 -3.77 27.20 -6.52
C THR A 118 -4.96 27.27 -7.48
N ALA A 119 -6.17 27.32 -6.92
CA ALA A 119 -7.37 27.57 -7.70
C ALA A 119 -7.30 28.93 -8.42
N SER A 120 -7.94 29.02 -9.57
CA SER A 120 -8.11 30.29 -10.31
C SER A 120 -9.17 31.20 -9.68
N SER A 121 -10.13 30.60 -8.96
CA SER A 121 -11.18 31.35 -8.22
C SER A 121 -11.89 30.53 -7.16
N ILE A 122 -12.47 31.22 -6.18
CA ILE A 122 -13.50 30.69 -5.27
C ILE A 122 -14.86 31.03 -5.81
N LYS A 123 -15.81 30.08 -5.78
CA LYS A 123 -17.23 30.28 -6.06
C LYS A 123 -18.04 30.34 -4.78
N PHE A 124 -19.10 31.12 -4.80
CA PHE A 124 -20.00 31.33 -3.67
C PHE A 124 -21.43 30.84 -3.99
N GLU A 125 -22.22 30.63 -2.95
CA GLU A 125 -23.56 30.06 -3.04
C GLU A 125 -24.51 30.91 -3.93
N ASP A 126 -24.34 32.26 -3.97
CA ASP A 126 -25.10 33.17 -4.81
C ASP A 126 -24.65 33.22 -6.29
N GLY A 127 -23.69 32.34 -6.68
CA GLY A 127 -23.14 32.26 -8.02
C GLY A 127 -22.02 33.27 -8.29
N SER A 128 -21.70 34.18 -7.37
CA SER A 128 -20.53 35.06 -7.50
C SER A 128 -19.20 34.30 -7.45
N LYS A 129 -18.16 34.93 -7.98
CA LYS A 129 -16.79 34.35 -7.96
C LYS A 129 -15.77 35.40 -7.52
N TYR A 130 -14.75 34.97 -6.76
CA TYR A 130 -13.58 35.77 -6.44
C TYR A 130 -12.36 35.17 -7.14
N SER A 131 -11.92 35.82 -8.23
CA SER A 131 -10.94 35.28 -9.18
C SER A 131 -9.55 35.90 -8.97
N ALA A 132 -8.52 35.04 -8.94
CA ALA A 132 -7.12 35.44 -8.95
C ALA A 132 -6.57 35.68 -10.37
N VAL A 133 -7.22 35.17 -11.41
CA VAL A 133 -6.76 35.27 -12.82
C VAL A 133 -7.51 36.30 -13.65
N GLU A 134 -8.64 36.78 -13.16
CA GLU A 134 -9.44 37.84 -13.78
C GLU A 134 -9.58 38.98 -12.76
N PRO A 135 -8.58 39.87 -12.62
CA PRO A 135 -8.52 40.84 -11.52
C PRO A 135 -9.40 42.10 -11.76
N GLN A 136 -10.61 41.92 -12.29
CA GLN A 136 -11.58 42.99 -12.34
C GLN A 136 -12.15 43.25 -10.96
N THR A 137 -12.73 44.44 -10.71
CA THR A 137 -13.41 44.74 -9.47
C THR A 137 -14.48 43.66 -9.22
N PRO A 138 -14.28 42.74 -8.23
CA PRO A 138 -15.17 41.62 -8.06
C PRO A 138 -16.53 42.08 -7.46
N LEU A 139 -17.59 41.39 -7.84
CA LEU A 139 -18.83 41.42 -7.09
C LEU A 139 -18.62 40.67 -5.78
N LEU A 140 -18.43 41.38 -4.68
CA LEU A 140 -18.19 40.80 -3.37
C LEU A 140 -19.50 40.41 -2.69
N THR A 141 -19.48 39.29 -1.97
CA THR A 141 -20.69 38.67 -1.46
C THR A 141 -20.61 38.36 0.04
N ILE A 142 -21.76 38.34 0.67
CA ILE A 142 -21.95 37.83 2.04
C ILE A 142 -22.12 36.32 2.08
N SER A 143 -22.26 35.68 0.92
CA SER A 143 -22.53 34.24 0.78
C SER A 143 -21.34 33.38 1.18
N THR A 144 -21.59 32.10 1.44
CA THR A 144 -20.58 31.13 1.85
C THR A 144 -19.77 30.64 0.64
N PRO A 145 -18.44 30.44 0.77
CA PRO A 145 -17.68 29.74 -0.24
C PRO A 145 -18.19 28.29 -0.42
N ILE A 146 -18.46 27.90 -1.67
CA ILE A 146 -18.97 26.57 -2.01
C ILE A 146 -18.07 25.78 -2.98
N GLY A 147 -16.98 26.37 -3.47
CA GLY A 147 -16.10 25.60 -4.33
C GLY A 147 -14.87 26.35 -4.83
N LEU A 148 -13.88 25.55 -5.21
CA LEU A 148 -12.62 25.99 -5.80
C LEU A 148 -12.61 25.61 -7.28
N GLN A 149 -12.50 26.60 -8.17
CA GLN A 149 -12.38 26.41 -9.60
C GLN A 149 -10.92 26.48 -10.01
N PHE A 150 -10.42 25.44 -10.66
CA PHE A 150 -9.06 25.40 -11.19
C PHE A 150 -9.03 25.70 -12.69
N GLY A 151 -7.94 26.30 -13.15
CA GLY A 151 -7.68 26.61 -14.55
C GLY A 151 -7.10 25.42 -15.33
N ALA A 152 -6.60 25.69 -16.56
CA ALA A 152 -6.04 24.67 -17.44
C ALA A 152 -4.77 24.00 -16.87
N ASN A 153 -3.95 24.73 -16.13
CA ASN A 153 -2.69 24.24 -15.56
C ASN A 153 -2.61 24.64 -14.07
N PRO A 154 -3.21 23.88 -13.15
CA PRO A 154 -3.07 24.14 -11.73
C PRO A 154 -1.59 24.08 -11.31
N ALA A 155 -1.10 25.12 -10.67
CA ALA A 155 0.28 25.20 -10.23
C ALA A 155 0.52 24.36 -8.97
N PRO A 156 1.77 23.98 -8.67
CA PRO A 156 2.09 23.14 -7.52
C PRO A 156 1.99 23.89 -6.19
N ILE A 157 1.83 23.09 -5.12
CA ILE A 157 2.02 23.52 -3.73
C ILE A 157 3.21 22.76 -3.17
N ARG A 158 4.16 23.47 -2.53
CA ARG A 158 5.30 22.88 -1.84
C ARG A 158 5.25 23.21 -0.36
N ASN A 159 5.54 22.23 0.49
CA ASN A 159 5.68 22.46 1.93
C ASN A 159 7.01 21.87 2.43
N GLN A 160 7.84 22.72 3.00
CA GLN A 160 9.11 22.40 3.63
C GLN A 160 9.11 22.77 5.12
N SER A 161 7.96 23.18 5.66
CA SER A 161 7.88 23.72 7.01
C SER A 161 8.26 22.68 8.06
N GLN A 162 9.23 23.04 8.87
CA GLN A 162 9.71 22.40 10.08
C GLN A 162 9.58 23.37 11.28
N ALA A 163 8.61 24.29 11.20
CA ALA A 163 8.41 25.28 12.24
C ALA A 163 8.03 24.60 13.57
N SER A 164 8.66 25.06 14.64
CA SER A 164 8.40 24.65 16.02
C SER A 164 8.24 25.89 16.90
N PRO A 165 7.13 26.61 16.79
CA PRO A 165 6.92 27.84 17.57
C PRO A 165 7.11 27.56 19.06
N ASN A 166 7.98 28.35 19.72
CA ASN A 166 8.38 28.16 21.11
C ASN A 166 8.94 26.75 21.45
N GLY A 167 9.53 26.06 20.46
CA GLY A 167 10.04 24.71 20.63
C GLY A 167 8.95 23.62 20.68
N ALA A 168 7.73 23.94 20.29
CA ALA A 168 6.62 22.97 20.27
C ALA A 168 6.88 21.85 19.27
N THR A 169 6.59 20.63 19.68
CA THR A 169 6.65 19.42 18.83
C THR A 169 5.29 18.73 18.79
N ASN A 170 5.06 17.99 17.72
CA ASN A 170 3.93 17.08 17.68
C ASN A 170 4.16 15.86 18.61
N TYR A 171 3.18 14.97 18.68
CA TYR A 171 3.26 13.77 19.53
C TYR A 171 4.51 12.89 19.27
N TYR A 172 5.02 12.92 18.06
CA TYR A 172 6.17 12.11 17.64
C TYR A 172 7.52 12.79 17.91
N ASN A 173 7.55 13.85 18.73
CA ASN A 173 8.70 14.71 19.00
C ASN A 173 9.32 15.32 17.73
N SER A 174 8.56 15.43 16.68
CA SER A 174 8.94 16.08 15.42
C SER A 174 8.38 17.51 15.37
N PRO A 175 9.00 18.41 14.58
CA PRO A 175 8.46 19.75 14.36
C PRO A 175 6.99 19.72 13.92
N GLU A 176 6.19 20.68 14.41
CA GLU A 176 4.76 20.78 14.07
C GLU A 176 4.53 21.16 12.59
N GLY A 177 5.45 21.90 12.01
CA GLY A 177 5.33 22.42 10.64
C GLY A 177 4.20 23.44 10.52
N LEU A 178 3.44 23.35 9.43
CA LEU A 178 2.21 24.11 9.32
C LEU A 178 1.17 23.54 10.29
N ARG A 179 0.76 24.36 11.27
CA ARG A 179 -0.17 23.94 12.30
C ARG A 179 -1.36 24.87 12.39
N VAL A 180 -2.57 24.30 12.49
CA VAL A 180 -3.79 25.04 12.83
C VAL A 180 -4.22 24.76 14.28
N SER A 181 -5.12 25.59 14.79
CA SER A 181 -5.69 25.42 16.13
C SER A 181 -6.48 24.11 16.24
N PRO A 182 -6.56 23.49 17.44
CA PRO A 182 -7.29 22.24 17.63
C PRO A 182 -8.74 22.30 17.11
N GLY A 183 -9.16 21.23 16.42
CA GLY A 183 -10.49 21.12 15.83
C GLY A 183 -10.69 21.94 14.55
N LYS A 184 -9.62 22.41 13.91
CA LYS A 184 -9.66 23.20 12.67
C LYS A 184 -9.08 22.42 11.49
N THR A 185 -9.51 22.81 10.28
CA THR A 185 -9.03 22.20 9.04
C THR A 185 -7.77 22.86 8.51
N LEU A 186 -6.81 22.05 8.09
CA LEU A 186 -5.64 22.44 7.30
C LEU A 186 -5.76 21.79 5.91
N ALA A 187 -6.07 22.59 4.89
CA ALA A 187 -6.26 22.11 3.53
C ALA A 187 -5.22 22.69 2.58
N LEU A 188 -4.58 21.82 1.79
CA LEU A 188 -3.73 22.19 0.66
C LEU A 188 -4.31 21.57 -0.61
N ILE A 189 -4.87 22.41 -1.51
CA ILE A 189 -5.56 21.93 -2.70
C ILE A 189 -5.02 22.66 -3.94
N GLY A 190 -4.37 21.90 -4.83
CA GLY A 190 -3.66 22.50 -5.97
C GLY A 190 -3.37 21.53 -7.10
N GLY A 191 -2.38 21.88 -7.91
CA GLY A 191 -1.74 20.98 -8.85
C GLY A 191 -0.96 19.88 -8.13
N ASP A 192 0.27 19.61 -8.57
CA ASP A 192 1.13 18.68 -7.83
C ASP A 192 1.42 19.20 -6.41
N ILE A 193 1.39 18.32 -5.41
CA ILE A 193 1.69 18.66 -4.02
C ILE A 193 2.97 17.94 -3.59
N TYR A 194 3.90 18.71 -3.05
CA TYR A 194 5.19 18.21 -2.56
C TYR A 194 5.35 18.57 -1.08
N LEU A 195 5.50 17.57 -0.22
CA LEU A 195 5.96 17.73 1.14
C LEU A 195 7.42 17.26 1.20
N GLU A 196 8.34 18.20 1.27
CA GLU A 196 9.78 17.96 1.23
C GLU A 196 10.36 18.18 2.63
N SER A 197 10.32 17.15 3.46
CA SER A 197 10.53 17.21 4.91
C SER A 197 9.59 18.18 5.64
N GLY A 198 8.47 18.56 5.03
CA GLY A 198 7.51 19.50 5.60
C GLY A 198 6.39 18.79 6.37
N SER A 199 6.10 19.24 7.59
CA SER A 199 5.05 18.66 8.44
C SER A 199 3.75 19.44 8.36
N LEU A 200 2.63 18.73 8.60
CA LEU A 200 1.28 19.27 8.70
C LEU A 200 0.62 18.77 9.99
N THR A 201 0.13 19.67 10.82
CA THR A 201 -0.46 19.34 12.12
C THR A 201 -1.82 20.04 12.30
N ALA A 202 -2.88 19.26 12.50
CA ALA A 202 -4.23 19.75 12.78
C ALA A 202 -4.86 18.96 13.95
N PRO A 203 -4.47 19.20 15.20
CA PRO A 203 -4.91 18.38 16.33
C PRO A 203 -6.43 18.36 16.46
N LEU A 204 -7.07 17.17 16.54
CA LEU A 204 -8.51 16.98 16.64
C LEU A 204 -9.32 17.56 15.45
N GLY A 205 -8.64 18.06 14.43
CA GLY A 205 -9.23 18.72 13.26
C GLY A 205 -9.20 17.82 12.03
N GLN A 206 -9.04 18.45 10.85
CA GLN A 206 -8.97 17.74 9.59
C GLN A 206 -7.73 18.18 8.78
N ILE A 207 -7.09 17.23 8.13
CA ILE A 207 -6.11 17.52 7.09
C ILE A 207 -6.67 17.06 5.75
N GLU A 208 -6.63 17.95 4.76
CA GLU A 208 -7.07 17.70 3.40
C GLU A 208 -5.93 17.99 2.42
N LEU A 209 -5.49 16.98 1.66
CA LEU A 209 -4.52 17.12 0.57
C LEU A 209 -5.18 16.71 -0.74
N GLY A 210 -5.49 17.68 -1.59
CA GLY A 210 -6.15 17.45 -2.87
C GLY A 210 -5.30 17.91 -4.05
N SER A 211 -4.75 16.95 -4.82
CA SER A 211 -3.97 17.23 -6.02
C SER A 211 -4.84 17.08 -7.26
N VAL A 212 -5.20 18.18 -7.92
CA VAL A 212 -6.21 18.20 -8.99
C VAL A 212 -5.64 18.61 -10.35
N GLY A 213 -6.21 18.07 -11.40
CA GLY A 213 -5.83 18.36 -12.79
C GLY A 213 -6.55 19.58 -13.36
N SER A 214 -6.41 19.73 -14.68
CA SER A 214 -6.93 20.87 -15.43
C SER A 214 -8.46 21.01 -15.35
N ASN A 215 -8.90 22.24 -15.26
CA ASN A 215 -10.32 22.65 -15.31
C ASN A 215 -11.21 21.93 -14.28
N SER A 216 -10.62 21.54 -13.15
CA SER A 216 -11.32 20.86 -12.07
C SER A 216 -12.14 21.82 -11.23
N PHE A 217 -13.21 21.29 -10.63
CA PHE A 217 -13.99 21.96 -9.61
C PHE A 217 -14.04 21.09 -8.36
N VAL A 218 -13.59 21.64 -7.22
CA VAL A 218 -13.65 20.99 -5.91
C VAL A 218 -14.77 21.64 -5.11
N ASN A 219 -15.76 20.84 -4.70
CA ASN A 219 -16.88 21.33 -3.91
C ASN A 219 -16.45 21.55 -2.46
N LEU A 220 -16.87 22.68 -1.88
CA LEU A 220 -16.73 23.01 -0.48
C LEU A 220 -18.12 22.95 0.18
N ILE A 221 -18.33 21.95 1.04
CA ILE A 221 -19.58 21.81 1.77
C ILE A 221 -19.36 22.39 3.17
N PRO A 222 -19.98 23.53 3.52
CA PRO A 222 -19.83 24.11 4.83
C PRO A 222 -20.49 23.23 5.90
N THR A 223 -19.80 23.06 7.01
CA THR A 223 -20.30 22.42 8.23
C THR A 223 -20.41 23.43 9.36
N SER A 224 -20.74 23.03 10.57
CA SER A 224 -20.90 23.93 11.75
C SER A 224 -19.60 24.60 12.23
N GLY A 225 -18.66 24.87 11.35
CA GLY A 225 -17.40 25.59 11.64
C GLY A 225 -16.23 25.16 10.77
N ASP A 226 -16.47 24.33 9.77
CA ASP A 226 -15.46 23.76 8.89
C ASP A 226 -16.00 23.45 7.49
N TRP A 227 -15.24 22.80 6.63
CA TRP A 227 -15.63 22.38 5.30
C TRP A 227 -15.31 20.89 5.06
N ILE A 228 -16.22 20.23 4.31
CA ILE A 228 -15.96 18.96 3.67
C ILE A 228 -15.60 19.24 2.21
N PHE A 229 -14.55 18.60 1.71
CA PHE A 229 -14.10 18.73 0.32
C PHE A 229 -14.57 17.52 -0.48
N GLU A 230 -15.26 17.78 -1.62
CA GLU A 230 -15.73 16.74 -2.52
C GLU A 230 -15.13 16.91 -3.91
N TYR A 231 -14.66 15.80 -4.49
CA TYR A 231 -13.94 15.76 -5.76
C TYR A 231 -14.74 15.06 -6.87
N LYS A 232 -16.08 14.98 -6.73
CA LYS A 232 -16.95 14.27 -7.70
C LYS A 232 -16.83 14.80 -9.13
N ASP A 233 -16.55 16.10 -9.27
CA ASP A 233 -16.43 16.77 -10.57
C ASP A 233 -15.00 16.83 -11.08
N VAL A 234 -14.04 16.26 -10.36
CA VAL A 234 -12.62 16.19 -10.76
C VAL A 234 -12.40 14.97 -11.65
N LYS A 235 -12.10 15.20 -12.93
CA LYS A 235 -11.86 14.12 -13.90
C LYS A 235 -10.43 13.59 -13.88
N ASN A 236 -9.47 14.45 -13.58
CA ASN A 236 -8.06 14.12 -13.60
C ASN A 236 -7.40 14.66 -12.33
N PHE A 237 -6.61 13.83 -11.67
CA PHE A 237 -5.81 14.20 -10.53
C PHE A 237 -4.35 14.37 -10.94
N LYS A 238 -3.59 15.15 -10.19
CA LYS A 238 -2.13 15.30 -10.26
C LYS A 238 -1.48 14.46 -9.16
N ASN A 239 -0.19 14.64 -8.93
CA ASN A 239 0.57 13.77 -8.06
C ASN A 239 0.80 14.42 -6.67
N ILE A 240 0.97 13.57 -5.66
CA ILE A 240 1.38 13.96 -4.32
C ILE A 240 2.65 13.20 -3.97
N GLN A 241 3.67 13.93 -3.56
CA GLN A 241 4.92 13.35 -3.11
C GLN A 241 5.25 13.84 -1.70
N ILE A 242 5.45 12.88 -0.79
CA ILE A 242 5.83 13.12 0.60
C ILE A 242 7.20 12.50 0.81
N THR A 243 8.20 13.33 1.08
CA THR A 243 9.58 12.87 1.23
C THR A 243 10.15 13.31 2.57
N SER A 244 10.83 12.41 3.24
CA SER A 244 11.55 12.68 4.47
C SER A 244 13.04 12.50 4.22
N LYS A 245 13.83 13.46 4.64
CA LYS A 245 15.29 13.41 4.50
C LYS A 245 15.91 12.39 5.44
N ASN A 246 15.47 12.41 6.70
CA ASN A 246 15.85 11.49 7.77
C ASN A 246 14.78 11.57 8.88
N LEU A 247 14.96 10.87 10.00
CA LEU A 247 14.00 10.86 11.10
C LEU A 247 13.84 12.24 11.74
N SER A 248 14.96 12.96 11.93
CA SER A 248 14.97 14.31 12.52
C SER A 248 14.31 15.37 11.63
N ASN A 249 14.30 15.16 10.32
CA ASN A 249 13.66 16.01 9.32
C ASN A 249 12.64 15.19 8.51
N SER A 250 11.68 14.61 9.23
CA SER A 250 10.62 13.80 8.64
C SER A 250 9.41 14.67 8.27
N SER A 251 8.74 14.29 7.19
CA SER A 251 7.40 14.79 6.86
C SER A 251 6.37 14.01 7.67
N ASN A 252 5.69 14.68 8.59
CA ASN A 252 4.63 14.08 9.37
C ASN A 252 3.29 14.80 9.12
N ILE A 253 2.29 14.06 8.72
CA ILE A 253 0.92 14.53 8.55
C ILE A 253 0.11 13.92 9.69
N THR A 254 -0.37 14.77 10.62
CA THR A 254 -1.04 14.26 11.82
C THR A 254 -2.18 15.14 12.30
N THR A 255 -3.27 14.49 12.72
CA THR A 255 -4.36 15.12 13.48
C THR A 255 -4.42 14.61 14.93
N SER A 256 -3.37 13.89 15.36
CA SER A 256 -3.24 13.35 16.71
C SER A 256 -3.40 14.43 17.78
N GLY A 257 -4.14 14.11 18.83
CA GLY A 257 -4.39 15.02 19.94
C GLY A 257 -4.58 14.31 21.27
N GLN A 258 -4.43 15.03 22.37
CA GLN A 258 -4.46 14.46 23.73
C GLN A 258 -5.79 13.79 24.11
N SER A 259 -6.91 14.24 23.55
CA SER A 259 -8.24 13.68 23.87
C SER A 259 -8.80 12.77 22.78
N GLY A 260 -8.25 12.79 21.56
CA GLY A 260 -8.73 12.08 20.39
C GLY A 260 -7.86 12.42 19.18
N SER A 261 -8.29 12.11 17.97
CA SER A 261 -7.73 12.66 16.75
C SER A 261 -8.81 12.99 15.74
N GLY A 262 -8.45 13.73 14.68
CA GLY A 262 -9.37 14.08 13.60
C GLY A 262 -9.12 13.26 12.34
N ASN A 263 -9.70 13.69 11.22
CA ASN A 263 -9.64 12.97 9.96
C ASN A 263 -8.46 13.42 9.08
N ILE A 264 -7.97 12.52 8.25
CA ILE A 264 -6.99 12.84 7.21
C ILE A 264 -7.50 12.27 5.89
N HIS A 265 -7.60 13.13 4.88
CA HIS A 265 -7.94 12.72 3.52
C HIS A 265 -6.85 13.16 2.55
N VAL A 266 -6.37 12.24 1.72
CA VAL A 266 -5.35 12.50 0.70
C VAL A 266 -5.83 11.94 -0.63
N ILE A 267 -5.99 12.82 -1.63
CA ILE A 267 -6.47 12.41 -2.94
C ILE A 267 -5.57 12.94 -4.06
N GLY A 268 -5.14 12.02 -4.94
CA GLY A 268 -4.26 12.32 -6.07
C GLY A 268 -4.21 11.20 -7.10
N ASN A 269 -3.47 11.40 -8.20
CA ASN A 269 -3.25 10.36 -9.21
C ASN A 269 -2.18 9.36 -8.73
N ILE A 270 -0.95 9.85 -8.52
CA ILE A 270 0.15 9.06 -7.95
C ILE A 270 0.48 9.67 -6.59
N ILE A 271 0.42 8.87 -5.55
CA ILE A 271 0.81 9.26 -4.20
C ILE A 271 2.04 8.43 -3.81
N GLU A 272 3.14 9.12 -3.55
CA GLU A 272 4.41 8.51 -3.20
C GLU A 272 4.88 9.02 -1.84
N ILE A 273 5.21 8.11 -0.94
CA ILE A 273 5.73 8.43 0.38
C ILE A 273 7.09 7.75 0.54
N PHE A 274 8.15 8.53 0.69
CA PHE A 274 9.52 8.06 0.77
C PHE A 274 10.22 8.52 2.05
N GLY A 275 10.97 7.61 2.63
CA GLY A 275 11.75 7.88 3.84
C GLY A 275 10.92 7.81 5.11
N VAL A 276 11.57 8.00 6.26
CA VAL A 276 10.96 7.80 7.59
C VAL A 276 9.97 8.92 7.91
N GLY A 277 8.75 8.55 8.26
CA GLY A 277 7.62 9.48 8.49
C GLY A 277 6.43 9.13 7.62
N GLY A 278 5.50 10.05 7.46
CA GLY A 278 4.32 9.87 6.62
C GLY A 278 3.02 10.34 7.26
N ILE A 279 1.96 9.55 7.17
CA ILE A 279 0.62 9.86 7.69
C ILE A 279 0.41 9.09 8.98
N LEU A 280 0.37 9.81 10.10
CA LEU A 280 0.38 9.21 11.43
C LEU A 280 -0.78 9.80 12.26
N ASN A 281 -1.80 9.00 12.54
CA ASN A 281 -3.02 9.45 13.22
C ASN A 281 -3.33 8.60 14.44
N LEU A 282 -2.93 9.05 15.61
CA LEU A 282 -3.16 8.36 16.89
C LEU A 282 -4.08 9.16 17.81
N THR A 283 -5.04 8.49 18.45
CA THR A 283 -5.69 9.05 19.64
C THR A 283 -4.89 8.73 20.91
N LEU A 284 -4.70 9.75 21.75
CA LEU A 284 -3.94 9.62 22.99
C LEU A 284 -4.83 9.52 24.22
N GLY A 285 -6.08 9.87 24.08
CA GLY A 285 -7.06 10.00 25.16
C GLY A 285 -8.21 9.00 25.11
N ASP A 286 -9.32 9.42 25.65
CA ASP A 286 -10.52 8.59 25.83
C ASP A 286 -11.51 8.71 24.65
N LYS A 287 -11.33 9.69 23.75
CA LYS A 287 -12.14 9.83 22.53
C LYS A 287 -11.55 9.05 21.39
N ASP A 288 -12.43 8.56 20.53
CA ASP A 288 -12.04 7.82 19.33
C ASP A 288 -11.21 8.69 18.38
N ALA A 289 -10.39 8.05 17.60
CA ALA A 289 -9.64 8.66 16.51
C ALA A 289 -10.53 8.85 15.28
N GLY A 290 -10.25 9.89 14.49
CA GLY A 290 -10.80 10.04 13.15
C GLY A 290 -10.11 9.11 12.14
N ASP A 291 -10.72 8.99 10.96
CA ASP A 291 -10.30 8.07 9.91
C ASP A 291 -9.22 8.66 9.00
N ILE A 292 -8.44 7.78 8.38
CA ILE A 292 -7.54 8.10 7.27
C ILE A 292 -8.13 7.53 5.98
N VAL A 293 -8.27 8.38 4.96
CA VAL A 293 -8.73 7.96 3.62
C VAL A 293 -7.69 8.38 2.59
N ILE A 294 -7.27 7.41 1.76
CA ILE A 294 -6.34 7.64 0.64
C ILE A 294 -7.02 7.21 -0.65
N ASP A 295 -7.19 8.15 -1.57
CA ASP A 295 -7.75 7.91 -2.89
C ASP A 295 -6.71 8.18 -3.98
N ALA A 296 -6.31 7.16 -4.74
CA ALA A 296 -5.25 7.27 -5.73
C ALA A 296 -5.45 6.35 -6.95
N ASN A 297 -4.73 6.60 -8.04
CA ASN A 297 -4.51 5.58 -9.04
C ASN A 297 -3.35 4.66 -8.63
N LYS A 298 -2.29 5.23 -8.06
CA LYS A 298 -1.15 4.47 -7.51
C LYS A 298 -0.72 5.04 -6.17
N LEU A 299 -0.53 4.15 -5.18
CA LEU A 299 0.07 4.46 -3.90
C LEU A 299 1.37 3.66 -3.73
N THR A 300 2.46 4.34 -3.39
CA THR A 300 3.75 3.71 -3.09
C THR A 300 4.27 4.19 -1.74
N LEU A 301 4.64 3.25 -0.88
CA LEU A 301 5.38 3.50 0.36
C LEU A 301 6.73 2.81 0.26
N GLN A 302 7.81 3.53 0.57
CA GLN A 302 9.17 3.00 0.48
C GLN A 302 10.11 3.65 1.52
N ASP A 303 11.19 2.93 1.86
CA ASP A 303 12.31 3.42 2.68
C ASP A 303 11.91 3.85 4.10
N GLY A 304 10.95 3.14 4.71
CA GLY A 304 10.48 3.40 6.07
C GLY A 304 9.25 4.30 6.16
N ALA A 305 8.60 4.57 5.03
CA ALA A 305 7.36 5.35 4.96
C ALA A 305 6.19 4.66 5.64
N GLN A 306 5.34 5.43 6.34
CA GLN A 306 4.27 4.86 7.13
C GLN A 306 2.92 5.57 6.89
N ILE A 307 1.85 4.78 6.85
CA ILE A 307 0.47 5.25 7.01
C ILE A 307 -0.12 4.47 8.18
N LEU A 308 -0.21 5.11 9.34
CA LEU A 308 -0.63 4.45 10.57
C LEU A 308 -1.77 5.21 11.24
N ALA A 309 -2.84 4.49 11.52
CA ALA A 309 -3.87 4.89 12.45
C ALA A 309 -3.70 4.12 13.78
N GLY A 310 -4.38 4.53 14.85
CA GLY A 310 -4.33 3.75 16.07
C GLY A 310 -4.70 4.47 17.34
N THR A 311 -4.40 3.83 18.47
CA THR A 311 -4.68 4.39 19.79
C THR A 311 -3.58 4.07 20.81
N VAL A 312 -3.28 5.05 21.64
CA VAL A 312 -2.42 4.93 22.84
C VAL A 312 -3.25 5.11 24.12
N GLY A 313 -4.52 5.52 23.98
CA GLY A 313 -5.47 5.79 25.05
C GLY A 313 -6.52 4.70 25.20
N LYS A 314 -7.70 5.12 25.68
CA LYS A 314 -8.91 4.28 25.79
C LYS A 314 -9.84 4.43 24.59
N GLY A 315 -9.74 5.53 23.85
CA GLY A 315 -10.51 5.72 22.62
C GLY A 315 -10.11 4.70 21.57
N THR A 316 -11.04 4.34 20.68
CA THR A 316 -10.79 3.44 19.54
C THR A 316 -9.90 4.12 18.51
N GLY A 317 -8.94 3.43 17.95
CA GLY A 317 -8.15 3.89 16.81
C GLY A 317 -9.00 4.10 15.56
N GLY A 318 -8.65 5.09 14.74
CA GLY A 318 -9.35 5.39 13.48
C GLY A 318 -9.21 4.28 12.45
N ASN A 319 -10.18 4.18 11.54
CA ASN A 319 -10.08 3.27 10.41
C ASN A 319 -9.16 3.84 9.34
N LEU A 320 -8.54 2.97 8.59
CA LEU A 320 -7.74 3.32 7.42
C LEU A 320 -8.36 2.70 6.18
N THR A 321 -8.72 3.54 5.21
CA THR A 321 -9.25 3.11 3.92
C THR A 321 -8.35 3.58 2.79
N ILE A 322 -7.93 2.65 1.94
CA ILE A 322 -7.13 2.93 0.76
C ILE A 322 -7.90 2.45 -0.47
N ASN A 323 -8.19 3.36 -1.38
CA ASN A 323 -8.79 3.09 -2.67
C ASN A 323 -7.77 3.47 -3.76
N ALA A 324 -7.10 2.47 -4.33
CA ALA A 324 -6.09 2.73 -5.37
C ALA A 324 -6.05 1.60 -6.39
N SER A 325 -5.77 1.89 -7.67
CA SER A 325 -5.60 0.82 -8.66
C SER A 325 -4.39 -0.05 -8.35
N ASN A 326 -3.32 0.53 -7.81
CA ASN A 326 -2.10 -0.20 -7.45
C ASN A 326 -1.60 0.30 -6.08
N VAL A 327 -1.24 -0.64 -5.21
CA VAL A 327 -0.65 -0.36 -3.91
C VAL A 327 0.66 -1.13 -3.78
N ASP A 328 1.76 -0.41 -3.58
CA ASP A 328 3.09 -0.96 -3.37
C ASP A 328 3.62 -0.55 -1.98
N VAL A 329 3.99 -1.52 -1.14
CA VAL A 329 4.61 -1.33 0.19
C VAL A 329 5.96 -2.02 0.18
N LEU A 330 7.02 -1.24 0.13
CA LEU A 330 8.35 -1.71 -0.24
C LEU A 330 9.37 -1.45 0.87
N GLY A 331 9.98 -2.49 1.36
CA GLY A 331 11.19 -2.46 2.18
C GLY A 331 11.10 -1.64 3.46
N GLY A 332 12.24 -1.13 3.81
CA GLY A 332 12.53 -0.25 4.93
C GLY A 332 13.96 0.26 4.81
N SER A 333 14.36 1.16 5.69
CA SER A 333 15.70 1.71 5.71
C SER A 333 16.21 1.92 7.13
N TYR A 334 17.54 1.92 7.30
CA TYR A 334 18.15 2.34 8.56
C TYR A 334 18.10 3.87 8.68
N THR A 335 17.70 4.32 9.85
CA THR A 335 17.73 5.74 10.22
C THR A 335 19.14 6.16 10.61
N GLU A 336 19.36 7.47 10.80
CA GLU A 336 20.59 8.02 11.33
C GLU A 336 20.94 7.56 12.76
N PHE A 337 20.01 6.88 13.44
CA PHE A 337 20.18 6.32 14.79
C PHE A 337 20.31 4.80 14.80
N ASP A 338 20.68 4.18 13.68
CA ASP A 338 20.78 2.72 13.50
C ASP A 338 19.48 1.94 13.81
N PHE A 339 18.34 2.61 13.78
CA PHE A 339 17.03 1.98 13.88
C PHE A 339 16.50 1.66 12.49
N PHE A 340 16.03 0.45 12.28
CA PHE A 340 15.43 0.05 11.01
C PHE A 340 13.95 0.44 10.95
N ALA A 341 13.63 1.47 10.16
CA ALA A 341 12.27 1.90 9.89
C ALA A 341 11.65 1.05 8.78
N ILE A 342 10.49 0.48 9.05
CA ILE A 342 9.76 -0.41 8.14
C ILE A 342 8.72 0.40 7.39
N SER A 343 8.62 0.20 6.08
CA SER A 343 7.49 0.73 5.31
C SER A 343 6.22 -0.02 5.69
N ALA A 344 5.22 0.69 6.21
CA ALA A 344 4.05 0.06 6.78
C ALA A 344 2.74 0.80 6.53
N ILE A 345 1.67 0.02 6.36
CA ILE A 345 0.28 0.48 6.39
C ILE A 345 -0.40 -0.25 7.55
N GLY A 346 -1.07 0.47 8.47
CA GLY A 346 -1.69 -0.25 9.56
C GLY A 346 -2.52 0.54 10.54
N SER A 347 -3.08 -0.23 11.51
CA SER A 347 -3.72 0.31 12.70
C SER A 347 -3.31 -0.50 13.93
N THR A 348 -2.89 0.19 14.99
CA THR A 348 -2.33 -0.45 16.17
C THR A 348 -2.95 0.11 17.44
N THR A 349 -3.26 -0.76 18.41
CA THR A 349 -3.50 -0.34 19.78
C THR A 349 -2.29 -0.65 20.66
N TYR A 350 -1.96 0.31 21.51
CA TYR A 350 -0.85 0.20 22.44
C TYR A 350 -1.32 0.07 23.90
N LYS A 351 -2.62 0.24 24.17
CA LYS A 351 -3.19 0.23 25.52
C LYS A 351 -4.58 -0.42 25.57
N ASP A 352 -5.57 0.31 26.11
CA ASP A 352 -6.90 -0.20 26.44
C ASP A 352 -7.92 -0.07 25.30
N GLY A 353 -7.76 0.98 24.46
CA GLY A 353 -8.64 1.19 23.30
C GLY A 353 -8.41 0.14 22.22
N ASN A 354 -9.42 -0.18 21.44
CA ASN A 354 -9.26 -1.10 20.30
C ASN A 354 -8.56 -0.41 19.12
N ALA A 355 -7.80 -1.15 18.35
CA ALA A 355 -7.29 -0.66 17.06
C ALA A 355 -8.44 -0.48 16.05
N GLY A 356 -8.29 0.43 15.09
CA GLY A 356 -9.21 0.58 13.96
C GLY A 356 -9.02 -0.50 12.90
N ASN A 357 -9.94 -0.56 11.93
CA ASN A 357 -9.87 -1.49 10.82
C ASN A 357 -9.04 -0.91 9.66
N VAL A 358 -8.43 -1.79 8.88
CA VAL A 358 -7.72 -1.44 7.65
C VAL A 358 -8.41 -2.09 6.45
N ASN A 359 -8.84 -1.27 5.48
CA ASN A 359 -9.49 -1.70 4.27
C ASN A 359 -8.70 -1.23 3.05
N ILE A 360 -8.24 -2.16 2.21
CA ILE A 360 -7.51 -1.85 0.97
C ILE A 360 -8.30 -2.38 -0.22
N ASN A 361 -8.78 -1.46 -1.06
CA ASN A 361 -9.48 -1.74 -2.29
C ASN A 361 -8.57 -1.40 -3.47
N THR A 362 -8.16 -2.42 -4.25
CA THR A 362 -7.16 -2.24 -5.30
C THR A 362 -7.35 -3.23 -6.46
N LYS A 363 -6.60 -3.06 -7.54
CA LYS A 363 -6.42 -4.10 -8.56
C LYS A 363 -5.23 -4.97 -8.19
N THR A 364 -4.11 -4.35 -7.80
CA THR A 364 -2.90 -5.07 -7.42
C THR A 364 -2.33 -4.54 -6.11
N LEU A 365 -1.98 -5.46 -5.22
CA LEU A 365 -1.26 -5.18 -3.99
C LEU A 365 0.08 -5.90 -4.02
N ARG A 366 1.16 -5.18 -3.76
CA ARG A 366 2.51 -5.74 -3.60
C ARG A 366 3.10 -5.30 -2.27
N VAL A 367 3.49 -6.29 -1.48
CA VAL A 367 4.19 -6.10 -0.21
C VAL A 367 5.52 -6.83 -0.33
N LYS A 368 6.62 -6.08 -0.41
CA LYS A 368 7.94 -6.65 -0.78
C LYS A 368 9.05 -6.17 0.13
N ASP A 369 10.11 -6.99 0.18
CA ASP A 369 11.41 -6.66 0.77
C ASP A 369 11.35 -6.19 2.24
N GLY A 370 10.40 -6.76 3.00
CA GLY A 370 10.17 -6.43 4.41
C GLY A 370 9.09 -5.38 4.66
N GLY A 371 8.36 -4.93 3.64
CA GLY A 371 7.17 -4.08 3.81
C GLY A 371 6.06 -4.80 4.58
N ASN A 372 5.23 -4.07 5.32
CA ASN A 372 4.20 -4.66 6.18
C ASN A 372 2.83 -3.98 6.05
N ILE A 373 1.77 -4.79 6.08
CA ILE A 373 0.41 -4.31 6.32
C ILE A 373 -0.08 -4.97 7.60
N VAL A 374 -0.41 -4.15 8.63
CA VAL A 374 -0.59 -4.65 9.98
C VAL A 374 -1.81 -4.06 10.69
N VAL A 375 -2.58 -4.93 11.36
CA VAL A 375 -3.49 -4.53 12.42
C VAL A 375 -3.08 -5.28 13.69
N GLU A 376 -2.81 -4.55 14.77
CA GLU A 376 -2.16 -5.16 15.92
C GLU A 376 -2.66 -4.64 17.26
N SER A 377 -2.81 -5.57 18.21
CA SER A 377 -2.84 -5.26 19.62
C SER A 377 -1.43 -5.48 20.18
N SER A 378 -0.70 -4.41 20.37
CA SER A 378 0.72 -4.41 20.74
C SER A 378 0.92 -4.14 22.25
N GLY A 379 1.91 -3.37 22.60
CA GLY A 379 2.18 -2.92 23.97
C GLY A 379 3.10 -1.70 23.92
N ILE A 380 3.17 -0.98 25.02
CA ILE A 380 4.04 0.20 25.15
C ILE A 380 5.36 -0.21 25.80
N ASN A 381 6.46 0.15 25.14
CA ASN A 381 7.75 0.31 25.81
C ASN A 381 7.76 1.67 26.50
N THR A 382 7.66 1.70 27.82
CA THR A 382 7.82 2.98 28.53
C THR A 382 9.30 3.42 28.49
N PRO A 383 9.58 4.73 28.30
CA PRO A 383 10.96 5.24 28.24
C PRO A 383 11.79 4.96 29.49
N GLU A 384 11.14 4.75 30.64
CA GLU A 384 11.79 4.42 31.90
C GLU A 384 12.26 2.97 32.00
N SER A 385 11.77 2.13 31.08
CA SER A 385 12.13 0.73 30.99
C SER A 385 12.67 0.39 29.62
N LEU A 386 13.80 0.94 29.26
CA LEU A 386 14.52 0.53 28.04
C LEU A 386 14.78 -0.99 27.98
N PHE A 387 14.05 -1.84 28.73
CA PHE A 387 14.11 -3.31 28.70
C PHE A 387 13.44 -3.99 29.92
N LYS A 388 12.66 -3.30 30.75
CA LYS A 388 12.15 -3.99 31.96
C LYS A 388 10.66 -4.32 31.96
N ASP A 389 9.78 -3.49 31.44
CA ASP A 389 8.34 -3.76 31.51
C ASP A 389 7.62 -3.28 30.25
N VAL A 390 7.49 -4.16 29.26
CA VAL A 390 6.50 -3.95 28.17
C VAL A 390 5.13 -4.22 28.79
N LEU A 391 4.29 -3.19 28.90
CA LEU A 391 2.88 -3.37 29.26
C LEU A 391 2.11 -3.76 28.01
N PRO A 392 1.65 -5.01 27.91
CA PRO A 392 0.88 -5.46 26.74
C PRO A 392 -0.46 -4.73 26.68
N ALA A 393 -0.95 -4.47 25.46
CA ALA A 393 -2.26 -3.88 25.25
C ALA A 393 -3.38 -4.80 25.72
N THR A 394 -4.46 -4.22 26.22
CA THR A 394 -5.69 -4.92 26.57
C THR A 394 -6.77 -4.74 25.51
N GLY A 395 -6.66 -3.70 24.67
CA GLY A 395 -7.53 -3.48 23.53
C GLY A 395 -7.34 -4.52 22.42
N ASN A 396 -8.40 -4.81 21.67
CA ASN A 396 -8.35 -5.76 20.56
C ASN A 396 -7.66 -5.15 19.32
N ALA A 397 -7.02 -5.99 18.54
CA ALA A 397 -6.60 -5.63 17.19
C ALA A 397 -7.82 -5.37 16.29
N GLY A 398 -7.67 -4.52 15.28
CA GLY A 398 -8.68 -4.30 14.24
C GLY A 398 -8.73 -5.43 13.21
N ASN A 399 -9.64 -5.34 12.26
CA ASN A 399 -9.70 -6.27 11.13
C ASN A 399 -8.93 -5.72 9.93
N LEU A 400 -8.30 -6.62 9.17
CA LEU A 400 -7.63 -6.30 7.92
C LEU A 400 -8.39 -6.93 6.75
N THR A 401 -8.86 -6.10 5.83
CA THR A 401 -9.57 -6.55 4.62
C THR A 401 -8.84 -6.07 3.37
N ILE A 402 -8.44 -7.02 2.53
CA ILE A 402 -7.80 -6.76 1.24
C ILE A 402 -8.74 -7.23 0.13
N ASN A 403 -9.21 -6.31 -0.70
CA ASN A 403 -9.98 -6.55 -1.91
C ASN A 403 -9.13 -6.16 -3.11
N ALA A 404 -8.37 -7.12 -3.66
CA ALA A 404 -7.49 -6.91 -4.82
C ALA A 404 -8.02 -7.71 -6.02
N THR A 405 -8.63 -7.06 -6.99
CA THR A 405 -9.35 -7.76 -8.07
C THR A 405 -8.47 -8.66 -8.94
N GLN A 406 -7.15 -8.43 -8.99
CA GLN A 406 -6.23 -9.17 -9.86
C GLN A 406 -5.17 -9.95 -9.08
N LEU A 407 -4.40 -9.27 -8.23
CA LEU A 407 -3.17 -9.83 -7.67
C LEU A 407 -2.87 -9.32 -6.27
N VAL A 408 -2.49 -10.24 -5.38
CA VAL A 408 -1.80 -9.95 -4.12
C VAL A 408 -0.45 -10.67 -4.12
N GLU A 409 0.64 -9.93 -3.96
CA GLU A 409 2.01 -10.45 -3.83
C GLU A 409 2.60 -10.07 -2.48
N ILE A 410 3.09 -11.07 -1.75
CA ILE A 410 3.80 -10.90 -0.48
C ILE A 410 5.13 -11.62 -0.64
N ILE A 411 6.20 -10.87 -0.86
CA ILE A 411 7.46 -11.44 -1.35
C ILE A 411 8.65 -10.85 -0.60
N GLY A 412 9.53 -11.73 -0.16
CA GLY A 412 10.83 -11.36 0.34
C GLY A 412 10.85 -10.97 1.82
N LYS A 413 12.00 -10.55 2.23
CA LYS A 413 12.31 -10.10 3.60
C LYS A 413 13.39 -9.02 3.56
N SER A 414 13.38 -8.13 4.53
CA SER A 414 14.52 -7.29 4.88
C SER A 414 15.43 -7.99 5.90
N PRO A 415 16.57 -7.42 6.29
CA PRO A 415 17.39 -7.96 7.38
C PRO A 415 16.61 -8.14 8.69
N GLU A 416 15.63 -7.28 8.97
CA GLU A 416 14.93 -7.22 10.25
C GLU A 416 13.53 -7.85 10.24
N THR A 417 12.88 -7.94 9.07
CA THR A 417 11.49 -8.40 9.01
C THR A 417 11.13 -9.05 7.68
N ASN A 418 10.17 -9.97 7.73
CA ASN A 418 9.54 -10.55 6.55
C ASN A 418 8.46 -9.60 5.99
N SER A 419 8.26 -9.61 4.67
CA SER A 419 7.09 -8.99 4.06
C SER A 419 5.83 -9.66 4.58
N SER A 420 4.85 -8.88 5.08
CA SER A 420 3.69 -9.54 5.70
C SER A 420 2.36 -8.79 5.57
N LEU A 421 1.27 -9.59 5.55
CA LEU A 421 -0.07 -9.17 5.98
C LEU A 421 -0.30 -9.77 7.38
N SER A 422 -0.64 -8.94 8.35
CA SER A 422 -0.68 -9.35 9.75
C SER A 422 -1.91 -8.81 10.49
N ALA A 423 -2.59 -9.71 11.25
CA ALA A 423 -3.62 -9.32 12.20
C ALA A 423 -3.35 -10.05 13.53
N THR A 424 -2.52 -9.46 14.39
CA THR A 424 -1.92 -10.15 15.54
C THR A 424 -2.23 -9.48 16.87
N THR A 425 -2.05 -10.23 17.95
CA THR A 425 -2.02 -9.69 19.30
C THR A 425 -0.76 -10.14 20.04
N LEU A 426 -0.16 -9.21 20.77
CA LEU A 426 0.95 -9.44 21.70
C LEU A 426 0.51 -9.22 23.16
N GLY A 427 -0.76 -8.91 23.38
CA GLY A 427 -1.38 -8.60 24.66
C GLY A 427 -2.56 -9.49 25.01
N SER A 428 -3.36 -9.03 25.96
CA SER A 428 -4.59 -9.73 26.38
C SER A 428 -5.81 -9.42 25.50
N GLY A 429 -5.73 -8.39 24.65
CA GLY A 429 -6.72 -8.13 23.60
C GLY A 429 -6.67 -9.21 22.52
N ASN A 430 -7.79 -9.47 21.85
CA ASN A 430 -7.86 -10.47 20.80
C ASN A 430 -7.20 -9.98 19.50
N ALA A 431 -6.64 -10.91 18.74
CA ALA A 431 -6.23 -10.66 17.36
C ALA A 431 -7.46 -10.39 16.47
N GLY A 432 -7.26 -9.63 15.40
CA GLY A 432 -8.31 -9.31 14.43
C GLY A 432 -8.54 -10.42 13.40
N LYS A 433 -9.56 -10.24 12.59
CA LYS A 433 -9.81 -11.06 11.40
C LYS A 433 -9.02 -10.51 10.21
N LEU A 434 -8.40 -11.39 9.41
CA LEU A 434 -7.78 -11.06 8.16
C LEU A 434 -8.54 -11.69 7.00
N THR A 435 -8.95 -10.87 6.03
CA THR A 435 -9.68 -11.33 4.83
C THR A 435 -8.93 -10.88 3.58
N VAL A 436 -8.67 -11.82 2.65
CA VAL A 436 -8.04 -11.53 1.35
C VAL A 436 -8.94 -12.06 0.24
N ASN A 437 -9.39 -11.15 -0.63
CA ASN A 437 -10.14 -11.46 -1.84
C ASN A 437 -9.31 -11.04 -3.05
N THR A 438 -8.91 -11.99 -3.91
CA THR A 438 -8.07 -11.67 -5.07
C THR A 438 -8.25 -12.66 -6.24
N GLY A 439 -7.81 -12.29 -7.43
CA GLY A 439 -7.70 -13.22 -8.56
C GLY A 439 -6.53 -14.21 -8.32
N LYS A 440 -5.36 -13.72 -7.91
CA LYS A 440 -4.17 -14.53 -7.66
C LYS A 440 -3.48 -14.08 -6.38
N LEU A 441 -3.10 -15.04 -5.54
CA LEU A 441 -2.29 -14.82 -4.36
C LEU A 441 -0.92 -15.47 -4.52
N ILE A 442 0.15 -14.72 -4.24
CA ILE A 442 1.54 -15.22 -4.20
C ILE A 442 2.15 -14.87 -2.85
N VAL A 443 2.60 -15.89 -2.12
CA VAL A 443 3.35 -15.75 -0.87
C VAL A 443 4.68 -16.45 -1.05
N ASN A 444 5.77 -15.70 -1.15
CA ASN A 444 7.05 -16.23 -1.64
C ASN A 444 8.26 -15.62 -0.94
N ASN A 445 9.40 -16.35 -0.97
CA ASN A 445 10.69 -15.90 -0.45
C ASN A 445 10.64 -15.44 1.01
N GLY A 446 9.96 -16.21 1.87
CA GLY A 446 9.76 -15.87 3.27
C GLY A 446 8.63 -14.89 3.55
N GLY A 447 7.84 -14.50 2.55
CA GLY A 447 6.63 -13.71 2.76
C GLY A 447 5.62 -14.42 3.67
N GLU A 448 4.83 -13.67 4.44
CA GLU A 448 3.93 -14.22 5.45
C GLU A 448 2.54 -13.59 5.42
N ILE A 449 1.50 -14.41 5.53
CA ILE A 449 0.17 -13.99 5.95
C ILE A 449 -0.06 -14.60 7.33
N LYS A 450 -0.23 -13.75 8.35
CA LYS A 450 -0.31 -14.25 9.71
C LYS A 450 -1.43 -13.58 10.51
N VAL A 451 -2.15 -14.43 11.23
CA VAL A 451 -3.10 -14.03 12.25
C VAL A 451 -2.72 -14.82 13.49
N GLY A 452 -2.59 -14.19 14.64
CA GLY A 452 -2.12 -14.99 15.76
C GLY A 452 -2.02 -14.24 17.07
N SER A 453 -1.70 -14.99 18.08
CA SER A 453 -1.45 -14.49 19.42
C SER A 453 -0.06 -14.94 19.86
N ARG A 454 0.81 -13.98 20.17
CA ARG A 454 2.22 -14.24 20.49
C ARG A 454 2.63 -13.63 21.82
N VAL A 455 3.53 -14.31 22.51
CA VAL A 455 4.14 -13.81 23.75
C VAL A 455 5.30 -12.87 23.39
N ILE A 456 5.38 -11.74 24.06
CA ILE A 456 6.55 -10.86 23.97
C ILE A 456 7.70 -11.52 24.74
N THR A 457 8.83 -11.67 24.08
CA THR A 457 10.09 -12.09 24.71
C THR A 457 11.01 -10.88 24.88
N ASN A 458 11.72 -10.79 26.02
CA ASN A 458 12.78 -9.82 26.15
C ASN A 458 14.01 -10.19 25.31
N SER A 459 14.97 -9.27 25.19
CA SER A 459 16.23 -9.44 24.44
C SER A 459 17.09 -10.64 24.85
N ILE A 460 16.81 -11.27 26.01
CA ILE A 460 17.49 -12.48 26.51
C ILE A 460 16.65 -13.74 26.24
N GLY A 461 15.57 -13.64 25.46
CA GLY A 461 14.70 -14.79 25.15
C GLY A 461 13.86 -15.30 26.33
N LYS A 462 13.82 -14.58 27.43
CA LYS A 462 12.97 -14.93 28.58
C LYS A 462 11.57 -14.39 28.35
N TYR A 463 10.57 -15.27 28.38
CA TYR A 463 9.17 -14.88 28.27
C TYR A 463 8.82 -13.88 29.38
N LEU A 464 8.24 -12.76 29.03
CA LEU A 464 7.61 -11.84 29.99
C LEU A 464 6.24 -12.36 30.47
N GLY A 465 5.91 -13.59 30.16
CA GLY A 465 4.58 -14.13 29.95
C GLY A 465 3.94 -14.95 31.03
N ASP A 466 4.52 -15.24 32.19
CA ASP A 466 3.79 -15.96 33.26
C ASP A 466 2.66 -15.14 33.91
N ARG A 467 2.48 -13.90 33.49
CA ARG A 467 1.50 -12.96 34.06
C ARG A 467 0.38 -12.52 33.13
N PHE A 468 0.37 -12.93 31.86
CA PHE A 468 -0.57 -12.39 30.90
C PHE A 468 -1.42 -13.51 30.27
N ASN A 469 -2.73 -13.42 30.44
CA ASN A 469 -3.65 -14.14 29.58
C ASN A 469 -3.56 -13.53 28.19
N LEU A 470 -2.97 -14.24 27.23
CA LEU A 470 -2.97 -13.81 25.84
C LEU A 470 -4.39 -13.82 25.27
N GLY A 471 -4.67 -12.83 24.44
CA GLY A 471 -5.89 -12.79 23.64
C GLY A 471 -5.94 -13.96 22.66
N ARG A 472 -7.13 -14.22 22.12
CA ARG A 472 -7.34 -15.30 21.14
C ARG A 472 -6.70 -14.96 19.80
N ALA A 473 -6.18 -15.97 19.09
CA ALA A 473 -5.85 -15.85 17.69
C ALA A 473 -7.10 -15.52 16.87
N GLY A 474 -6.94 -14.74 15.81
CA GLY A 474 -8.02 -14.39 14.90
C GLY A 474 -8.24 -15.42 13.80
N ASN A 475 -9.21 -15.18 12.93
CA ASN A 475 -9.48 -16.03 11.78
C ASN A 475 -8.92 -15.43 10.49
N LEU A 476 -8.51 -16.30 9.58
CA LEU A 476 -7.96 -15.96 8.28
C LEU A 476 -8.83 -16.56 7.16
N ASP A 477 -9.43 -15.68 6.35
CA ASP A 477 -10.23 -16.08 5.20
C ASP A 477 -9.58 -15.60 3.91
N ILE A 478 -9.25 -16.52 3.00
CA ILE A 478 -8.66 -16.22 1.69
C ILE A 478 -9.54 -16.78 0.58
N THR A 479 -9.94 -15.92 -0.34
CA THR A 479 -10.61 -16.29 -1.59
C THR A 479 -9.76 -15.84 -2.77
N ALA A 480 -9.26 -16.81 -3.57
CA ALA A 480 -8.45 -16.54 -4.74
C ALA A 480 -8.62 -17.64 -5.79
N ASN A 481 -8.60 -17.31 -7.09
CA ASN A 481 -8.64 -18.33 -8.13
C ASN A 481 -7.42 -19.24 -8.07
N SER A 482 -6.25 -18.67 -7.77
CA SER A 482 -5.02 -19.45 -7.54
C SER A 482 -4.20 -18.90 -6.36
N ILE A 483 -3.64 -19.82 -5.58
CA ILE A 483 -2.77 -19.54 -4.44
C ILE A 483 -1.43 -20.24 -4.69
N LEU A 484 -0.34 -19.49 -4.69
CA LEU A 484 1.02 -20.01 -4.72
C LEU A 484 1.72 -19.66 -3.41
N ILE A 485 2.15 -20.68 -2.68
CA ILE A 485 3.00 -20.54 -1.50
C ILE A 485 4.34 -21.20 -1.85
N ASP A 486 5.42 -20.46 -1.80
CA ASP A 486 6.70 -20.94 -2.33
C ASP A 486 7.87 -20.40 -1.51
N ASN A 487 8.97 -21.14 -1.53
CA ASN A 487 10.25 -20.75 -0.93
C ASN A 487 10.12 -20.07 0.44
N GLN A 488 9.74 -20.87 1.46
CA GLN A 488 9.52 -20.44 2.84
C GLN A 488 8.30 -19.49 3.03
N GLY A 489 7.40 -19.37 2.04
CA GLY A 489 6.16 -18.65 2.19
C GLY A 489 5.24 -19.28 3.23
N LYS A 490 4.51 -18.47 4.01
CA LYS A 490 3.68 -18.97 5.12
C LYS A 490 2.31 -18.34 5.16
N ILE A 491 1.29 -19.15 5.47
CA ILE A 491 -0.06 -18.72 5.80
C ILE A 491 -0.40 -19.32 7.17
N THR A 492 -0.49 -18.49 8.21
CA THR A 492 -0.61 -19.00 9.58
C THR A 492 -1.67 -18.32 10.43
N SER A 493 -2.30 -19.09 11.32
CA SER A 493 -3.15 -18.59 12.40
C SER A 493 -2.79 -19.31 13.70
N GLU A 494 -1.58 -19.05 14.18
CA GLU A 494 -0.93 -19.75 15.26
C GLU A 494 -0.99 -19.00 16.58
N THR A 495 -0.85 -19.73 17.68
CA THR A 495 -0.74 -19.14 19.03
C THR A 495 0.37 -19.77 19.86
N ASP A 496 1.05 -18.92 20.62
CA ASP A 496 2.04 -19.40 21.59
C ASP A 496 1.36 -19.99 22.83
N LEU A 497 0.24 -19.40 23.26
CA LEU A 497 -0.60 -19.84 24.38
C LEU A 497 -2.07 -19.84 23.96
N GLY A 498 -2.85 -20.83 24.40
CA GLY A 498 -4.28 -20.87 24.12
C GLY A 498 -4.64 -21.44 22.76
N GLN A 499 -5.86 -21.22 22.31
CA GLN A 499 -6.41 -21.83 21.11
C GLN A 499 -5.93 -21.14 19.82
N GLY A 500 -5.49 -21.93 18.83
CA GLY A 500 -5.20 -21.48 17.48
C GLY A 500 -6.45 -20.93 16.76
N GLY A 501 -6.25 -20.00 15.84
CA GLY A 501 -7.35 -19.48 15.02
C GLY A 501 -7.64 -20.38 13.82
N ASN A 502 -8.68 -20.05 13.05
CA ASN A 502 -9.09 -20.86 11.91
C ASN A 502 -8.58 -20.26 10.60
N ILE A 503 -8.27 -21.11 9.63
CA ILE A 503 -7.93 -20.74 8.25
C ILE A 503 -8.96 -21.32 7.30
N THR A 504 -9.54 -20.46 6.45
CA THR A 504 -10.42 -20.88 5.35
C THR A 504 -9.83 -20.43 4.04
N LEU A 505 -9.54 -21.37 3.14
CA LEU A 505 -9.06 -21.11 1.79
C LEU A 505 -10.12 -21.54 0.76
N GLN A 506 -10.51 -20.63 -0.13
CA GLN A 506 -11.37 -20.92 -1.28
C GLN A 506 -10.57 -20.66 -2.55
N THR A 507 -10.29 -21.71 -3.35
CA THR A 507 -9.43 -21.59 -4.52
C THR A 507 -9.73 -22.68 -5.57
N GLN A 508 -9.29 -22.47 -6.80
CA GLN A 508 -9.25 -23.52 -7.82
C GLN A 508 -7.90 -24.22 -7.87
N LEU A 509 -6.81 -23.54 -7.47
CA LEU A 509 -5.47 -24.10 -7.46
C LEU A 509 -4.70 -23.62 -6.24
N LEU A 510 -4.28 -24.57 -5.40
CA LEU A 510 -3.31 -24.34 -4.35
C LEU A 510 -2.00 -25.03 -4.72
N GLN A 511 -0.94 -24.26 -4.87
CA GLN A 511 0.41 -24.77 -5.11
C GLN A 511 1.32 -24.47 -3.92
N MET A 512 2.01 -25.50 -3.43
CA MET A 512 2.94 -25.43 -2.30
C MET A 512 4.31 -25.97 -2.71
N ARG A 513 5.37 -25.21 -2.51
CA ARG A 513 6.73 -25.59 -2.91
C ARG A 513 7.78 -25.04 -1.94
N ARG A 514 8.90 -25.73 -1.81
CA ARG A 514 10.13 -25.27 -1.16
C ARG A 514 9.93 -24.69 0.25
N ASN A 515 9.61 -25.58 1.21
CA ASN A 515 9.40 -25.25 2.62
C ASN A 515 8.23 -24.28 2.86
N SER A 516 7.13 -24.45 2.16
CA SER A 516 5.91 -23.66 2.37
C SER A 516 5.05 -24.22 3.48
N LEU A 517 4.33 -23.34 4.19
CA LEU A 517 3.58 -23.72 5.38
C LEU A 517 2.18 -23.11 5.40
N ILE A 518 1.17 -23.95 5.72
CA ILE A 518 -0.14 -23.51 6.18
C ILE A 518 -0.32 -24.08 7.60
N SER A 519 -0.52 -23.23 8.63
CA SER A 519 -0.55 -23.71 10.00
C SER A 519 -1.55 -22.97 10.89
N THR A 520 -2.27 -23.74 11.72
CA THR A 520 -3.09 -23.26 12.83
C THR A 520 -2.64 -23.86 14.16
N SER A 521 -1.36 -24.18 14.27
CA SER A 521 -0.79 -24.82 15.46
C SER A 521 -0.91 -23.96 16.72
N ALA A 522 -1.11 -24.61 17.86
CA ALA A 522 -1.27 -23.97 19.15
C ALA A 522 -0.28 -24.52 20.20
N GLY A 523 0.00 -23.69 21.20
CA GLY A 523 0.92 -24.05 22.29
C GLY A 523 2.39 -24.10 21.86
N LYS A 524 2.80 -23.24 20.92
CA LYS A 524 4.16 -23.27 20.33
C LYS A 524 5.30 -23.15 21.33
N ILE A 525 5.07 -22.59 22.50
CA ILE A 525 6.06 -22.52 23.58
C ILE A 525 5.92 -23.69 24.57
N GLN A 526 5.48 -24.85 24.09
CA GLN A 526 5.24 -26.06 24.88
C GLN A 526 4.16 -25.88 25.97
N SER A 527 3.14 -25.12 25.65
CA SER A 527 2.02 -24.78 26.54
C SER A 527 0.72 -25.48 26.12
N SER A 528 -0.35 -25.24 26.89
CA SER A 528 -1.70 -25.69 26.55
C SER A 528 -2.28 -24.83 25.43
N GLY A 529 -3.08 -25.44 24.58
CA GLY A 529 -3.81 -24.79 23.48
C GLY A 529 -4.22 -25.80 22.43
N ASP A 530 -5.46 -25.72 21.99
CA ASP A 530 -5.98 -26.58 20.93
C ASP A 530 -5.61 -26.01 19.58
N GLY A 531 -5.18 -26.87 18.65
CA GLY A 531 -4.96 -26.49 17.25
C GLY A 531 -6.24 -25.93 16.64
N GLY A 532 -6.10 -24.90 15.80
CA GLY A 532 -7.24 -24.33 15.07
C GLY A 532 -7.67 -25.20 13.89
N ASN A 533 -8.76 -24.82 13.21
CA ASN A 533 -9.25 -25.58 12.08
C ASN A 533 -8.72 -25.01 10.75
N ILE A 534 -8.47 -25.88 9.78
CA ILE A 534 -8.11 -25.53 8.41
C ILE A 534 -9.18 -26.10 7.48
N ILE A 535 -9.79 -25.24 6.66
CA ILE A 535 -10.75 -25.62 5.64
C ILE A 535 -10.22 -25.17 4.29
N ILE A 536 -9.98 -26.11 3.38
CA ILE A 536 -9.54 -25.83 2.01
C ILE A 536 -10.60 -26.31 1.03
N ASN A 537 -11.27 -25.38 0.38
CA ASN A 537 -12.29 -25.64 -0.62
C ASN A 537 -11.73 -25.40 -2.03
N ALA A 538 -11.36 -26.47 -2.71
CA ALA A 538 -10.92 -26.51 -4.10
C ALA A 538 -11.75 -27.53 -4.90
N ARG A 539 -13.10 -27.49 -4.76
CA ARG A 539 -14.01 -28.54 -5.26
C ARG A 539 -13.88 -28.82 -6.76
N ASN A 540 -13.57 -27.80 -7.56
CA ASN A 540 -13.36 -27.92 -9.01
C ASN A 540 -11.89 -27.68 -9.38
N GLY A 541 -10.97 -27.99 -8.46
CA GLY A 541 -9.59 -27.66 -8.61
C GLY A 541 -8.65 -28.61 -7.87
N PHE A 542 -7.39 -28.24 -7.81
CA PHE A 542 -6.32 -29.10 -7.36
C PHE A 542 -5.51 -28.48 -6.23
N ILE A 543 -4.99 -29.37 -5.37
CA ILE A 543 -3.95 -29.04 -4.40
C ILE A 543 -2.69 -29.78 -4.83
N VAL A 544 -1.62 -29.05 -5.07
CA VAL A 544 -0.34 -29.61 -5.57
C VAL A 544 0.78 -29.17 -4.63
N ALA A 545 1.38 -30.10 -3.91
CA ALA A 545 2.60 -29.88 -3.16
C ALA A 545 3.78 -30.58 -3.88
N ALA A 546 4.91 -29.91 -3.94
CA ALA A 546 6.12 -30.52 -4.49
C ALA A 546 6.65 -31.58 -3.51
N ARG A 547 6.85 -32.80 -4.00
CA ARG A 547 7.37 -33.92 -3.18
C ARG A 547 8.75 -33.60 -2.63
N ASN A 548 9.03 -34.07 -1.41
CA ASN A 548 10.34 -33.93 -0.75
C ASN A 548 10.84 -32.48 -0.65
N GLN A 549 9.92 -31.52 -0.45
CA GLN A 549 10.24 -30.12 -0.30
C GLN A 549 9.67 -29.50 0.97
N ASN A 550 9.27 -30.32 1.93
CA ASN A 550 8.77 -29.90 3.25
C ASN A 550 7.67 -28.83 3.13
N ASN A 551 6.55 -29.20 2.49
CA ASN A 551 5.39 -28.30 2.33
C ASN A 551 4.26 -28.83 3.18
N ASP A 552 3.93 -28.14 4.27
CA ASP A 552 3.07 -28.72 5.30
C ASP A 552 1.76 -27.98 5.50
N ILE A 553 0.72 -28.73 5.86
CA ILE A 553 -0.57 -28.25 6.31
C ILE A 553 -0.79 -28.78 7.74
N ILE A 554 -0.69 -27.90 8.74
CA ILE A 554 -0.58 -28.32 10.15
C ILE A 554 -1.65 -27.67 11.02
N ALA A 555 -2.34 -28.50 11.82
CA ALA A 555 -3.29 -28.05 12.84
C ALA A 555 -3.01 -28.74 14.19
N ASN A 556 -1.76 -28.71 14.63
CA ASN A 556 -1.32 -29.42 15.83
C ASN A 556 -1.54 -28.62 17.12
N GLY A 557 -1.88 -29.29 18.22
CA GLY A 557 -1.78 -28.77 19.58
C GLY A 557 -0.57 -29.34 20.31
N PHE A 558 0.16 -28.54 21.08
CA PHE A 558 1.27 -29.11 21.86
C PHE A 558 0.73 -30.02 22.98
N SER A 559 0.07 -29.48 24.02
CA SER A 559 -0.58 -30.25 25.09
C SER A 559 -2.10 -30.22 25.02
N GLY A 560 -2.69 -29.47 24.11
CA GLY A 560 -4.11 -29.47 23.78
C GLY A 560 -4.44 -30.43 22.64
N SER A 561 -5.70 -30.39 22.21
CA SER A 561 -6.17 -31.20 21.07
C SER A 561 -5.58 -30.76 19.76
N GLY A 562 -5.35 -31.70 18.83
CA GLY A 562 -5.18 -31.36 17.42
C GLY A 562 -6.47 -30.74 16.86
N GLY A 563 -6.32 -29.85 15.87
CA GLY A 563 -7.44 -29.22 15.19
C GLY A 563 -8.12 -30.12 14.17
N LYS A 564 -9.00 -29.54 13.37
CA LYS A 564 -9.67 -30.24 12.26
C LYS A 564 -9.21 -29.69 10.91
N ILE A 565 -8.71 -30.57 10.04
CA ILE A 565 -8.36 -30.24 8.66
C ILE A 565 -9.39 -30.84 7.72
N ILE A 566 -10.09 -29.99 6.96
CA ILE A 566 -11.08 -30.42 5.96
C ILE A 566 -10.57 -29.94 4.58
N ILE A 567 -10.36 -30.89 3.68
CA ILE A 567 -9.94 -30.59 2.31
C ILE A 567 -10.98 -31.16 1.34
N ASN A 568 -11.56 -30.29 0.53
CA ASN A 568 -12.46 -30.62 -0.55
C ASN A 568 -11.79 -30.24 -1.89
N ALA A 569 -11.32 -31.21 -2.66
CA ALA A 569 -10.59 -30.96 -3.93
C ALA A 569 -10.93 -32.03 -4.95
N SER A 570 -10.81 -31.71 -6.26
CA SER A 570 -10.89 -32.70 -7.34
C SER A 570 -9.65 -33.60 -7.39
N GLY A 571 -8.50 -33.13 -6.90
CA GLY A 571 -7.29 -33.92 -6.78
C GLY A 571 -6.28 -33.28 -5.83
N ILE A 572 -5.54 -34.16 -5.15
CA ILE A 572 -4.45 -33.77 -4.23
C ILE A 572 -3.20 -34.54 -4.65
N LEU A 573 -2.12 -33.81 -4.89
CA LEU A 573 -0.87 -34.36 -5.41
C LEU A 573 0.32 -33.95 -4.52
N GLY A 574 1.16 -34.91 -4.18
CA GLY A 574 2.48 -34.70 -3.59
C GLY A 574 2.51 -34.38 -2.10
N ILE A 575 1.38 -34.45 -1.40
CA ILE A 575 1.26 -34.28 0.05
C ILE A 575 0.49 -35.45 0.67
N GLU A 576 0.88 -35.90 1.86
CA GLU A 576 0.34 -37.07 2.54
C GLU A 576 -0.18 -36.73 3.92
N ALA A 577 -1.31 -37.31 4.31
CA ALA A 577 -1.81 -37.18 5.66
C ALA A 577 -1.09 -38.14 6.60
N LEU A 578 -0.49 -37.62 7.67
CA LEU A 578 0.23 -38.40 8.68
C LEU A 578 -0.47 -38.29 10.03
N ASN A 579 -0.76 -39.43 10.62
CA ASN A 579 -1.17 -39.51 12.00
C ASN A 579 0.04 -39.45 12.96
N ARG A 580 -0.22 -39.43 14.26
CA ARG A 580 0.84 -39.35 15.27
C ARG A 580 1.85 -40.51 15.21
N GLU A 581 1.39 -41.74 14.99
CA GLU A 581 2.24 -42.94 14.93
C GLU A 581 3.13 -42.88 13.70
N ASP A 582 2.63 -42.42 12.57
CA ASP A 582 3.41 -42.22 11.35
C ASP A 582 4.52 -41.19 11.54
N LEU A 583 4.21 -40.07 12.22
CA LEU A 583 5.20 -39.04 12.53
C LEU A 583 6.29 -39.58 13.46
N ILE A 584 5.93 -40.25 14.55
CA ILE A 584 6.88 -40.87 15.48
C ILE A 584 7.80 -41.82 14.74
N ARG A 585 7.24 -42.69 13.88
CA ARG A 585 8.01 -43.65 13.10
C ARG A 585 8.96 -42.98 12.10
N LYS A 586 8.50 -41.96 11.38
CA LYS A 586 9.29 -41.23 10.39
C LYS A 586 10.38 -40.36 11.04
N ILE A 587 10.08 -39.71 12.14
CA ILE A 587 11.01 -38.85 12.89
C ILE A 587 11.97 -39.68 13.76
N GLY A 588 11.54 -40.85 14.22
CA GLY A 588 12.34 -41.74 15.10
C GLY A 588 12.40 -41.26 16.56
N SER A 589 11.45 -40.48 17.01
CA SER A 589 11.38 -39.90 18.39
C SER A 589 9.97 -39.88 18.92
N ASN A 590 9.84 -40.25 20.22
CA ASN A 590 8.60 -40.12 21.00
C ASN A 590 8.54 -38.84 21.84
N ASP A 591 9.57 -38.02 21.80
CA ASP A 591 9.60 -36.73 22.48
C ASP A 591 8.56 -35.76 21.87
N PRO A 592 7.56 -35.30 22.65
CA PRO A 592 6.56 -34.37 22.13
C PRO A 592 7.13 -33.15 21.42
N SER A 593 8.25 -32.61 21.90
CA SER A 593 8.91 -31.46 21.27
C SER A 593 9.55 -31.76 19.90
N GLN A 594 9.69 -33.05 19.58
CA GLN A 594 10.27 -33.53 18.33
C GLN A 594 9.21 -33.96 17.33
N ILE A 595 7.96 -34.26 17.76
CA ILE A 595 6.89 -34.73 16.90
C ILE A 595 6.29 -33.54 16.12
N ASP A 596 7.01 -33.11 15.07
CA ASP A 596 6.66 -31.98 14.21
C ASP A 596 6.94 -32.34 12.76
N PRO A 597 5.93 -32.34 11.85
CA PRO A 597 6.12 -32.63 10.45
C PRO A 597 7.15 -31.73 9.77
N GLN A 598 7.33 -30.47 10.21
CA GLN A 598 8.34 -29.57 9.67
C GLN A 598 9.79 -30.08 9.80
N LYS A 599 10.02 -31.13 10.58
CA LYS A 599 11.33 -31.81 10.69
C LYS A 599 11.56 -32.86 9.61
N LEU A 600 10.51 -33.23 8.88
CA LEU A 600 10.61 -34.14 7.76
C LEU A 600 10.92 -33.37 6.47
N SER A 601 11.55 -34.04 5.51
CA SER A 601 11.73 -33.48 4.17
C SER A 601 10.52 -33.71 3.26
N THR A 602 9.54 -34.49 3.71
CA THR A 602 8.29 -34.80 3.00
C THR A 602 7.31 -33.62 3.10
N SER A 603 6.24 -33.66 2.31
CA SER A 603 5.15 -32.70 2.37
C SER A 603 3.97 -33.38 3.06
N ASP A 604 3.52 -32.84 4.21
CA ASP A 604 2.69 -33.57 5.14
C ASP A 604 1.46 -32.79 5.61
N ILE A 605 0.35 -33.51 5.89
CA ILE A 605 -0.84 -32.96 6.52
C ILE A 605 -0.97 -33.58 7.92
N SER A 606 -1.04 -32.76 8.97
CA SER A 606 -1.06 -33.23 10.34
C SER A 606 -2.00 -32.44 11.23
N ALA A 607 -2.78 -33.15 12.03
CA ALA A 607 -3.68 -32.57 13.04
C ALA A 607 -3.61 -33.41 14.31
N ILE A 608 -2.53 -33.30 15.07
CA ILE A 608 -2.25 -34.14 16.24
C ILE A 608 -2.12 -33.34 17.54
N SER A 609 -2.28 -34.00 18.65
CA SER A 609 -1.77 -33.55 19.96
C SER A 609 -0.35 -34.09 20.15
N GLN A 610 0.65 -33.21 20.38
CA GLN A 610 2.03 -33.66 20.52
C GLN A 610 2.28 -34.45 21.82
N THR A 611 1.49 -34.20 22.87
CA THR A 611 1.67 -34.90 24.17
C THR A 611 0.70 -36.05 24.41
N ASN A 612 -0.49 -36.08 23.79
CA ASN A 612 -1.55 -37.04 24.14
C ASN A 612 -2.32 -37.52 22.90
N ALA A 613 -2.12 -38.77 22.52
CA ALA A 613 -2.78 -39.41 21.37
C ALA A 613 -4.33 -39.39 21.44
N ASN A 614 -4.91 -39.39 22.64
CA ASN A 614 -6.37 -39.32 22.79
C ASN A 614 -6.98 -37.96 22.41
N LEU A 615 -6.14 -36.95 22.24
CA LEU A 615 -6.50 -35.61 21.84
C LEU A 615 -6.13 -35.32 20.40
N ASP A 616 -5.76 -36.33 19.61
CA ASP A 616 -5.47 -36.13 18.18
C ASP A 616 -6.72 -35.59 17.47
N GLY A 617 -6.47 -34.68 16.55
CA GLY A 617 -7.48 -34.04 15.72
C GLY A 617 -7.90 -34.90 14.52
N VAL A 618 -8.61 -34.32 13.59
CA VAL A 618 -9.20 -35.03 12.45
C VAL A 618 -8.72 -34.41 11.13
N VAL A 619 -8.21 -35.26 10.24
CA VAL A 619 -7.96 -34.92 8.83
C VAL A 619 -9.04 -35.60 7.98
N SER A 620 -9.86 -34.80 7.30
CA SER A 620 -10.92 -35.27 6.40
C SER A 620 -10.65 -34.76 4.98
N ILE A 621 -10.39 -35.65 4.09
CA ILE A 621 -10.12 -35.36 2.66
C ILE A 621 -11.28 -35.93 1.84
N THR A 622 -12.00 -35.07 1.15
CA THR A 622 -13.05 -35.46 0.21
C THR A 622 -12.53 -35.23 -1.22
N ASN A 623 -12.12 -36.34 -1.86
CA ASN A 623 -11.95 -36.38 -3.30
C ASN A 623 -13.29 -36.85 -3.89
N PRO A 624 -13.81 -36.24 -4.98
CA PRO A 624 -14.81 -36.93 -5.78
C PRO A 624 -14.14 -38.25 -6.23
N ASP A 625 -14.87 -39.37 -6.13
CA ASP A 625 -14.43 -40.66 -6.69
C ASP A 625 -14.22 -40.51 -8.19
N VAL A 626 -13.09 -39.97 -8.57
CA VAL A 626 -12.55 -40.14 -9.92
C VAL A 626 -11.93 -41.52 -9.88
N ASP A 627 -12.72 -42.51 -10.26
CA ASP A 627 -12.16 -43.80 -10.65
C ASP A 627 -11.11 -43.52 -11.73
N SER A 628 -9.86 -43.42 -11.32
CA SER A 628 -8.73 -43.21 -12.22
C SER A 628 -8.57 -44.36 -13.21
N SER A 629 -9.27 -45.47 -13.02
CA SER A 629 -9.33 -46.60 -13.94
C SER A 629 -10.43 -46.42 -14.99
N SER A 630 -11.48 -45.58 -14.76
CA SER A 630 -12.60 -45.46 -15.66
C SER A 630 -12.30 -44.65 -16.96
N GLY A 631 -11.13 -44.06 -17.06
CA GLY A 631 -10.65 -43.37 -18.28
C GLY A 631 -9.45 -44.06 -18.98
N LEU A 632 -8.94 -45.11 -18.39
CA LEU A 632 -7.88 -45.89 -19.03
C LEU A 632 -8.50 -46.86 -20.02
N VAL A 633 -8.59 -46.44 -21.27
CA VAL A 633 -8.75 -47.35 -22.37
C VAL A 633 -7.57 -48.32 -22.30
N ASN A 634 -7.82 -49.64 -22.14
CA ASN A 634 -6.76 -50.63 -22.16
C ASN A 634 -5.86 -50.40 -23.38
N LEU A 635 -4.67 -49.99 -23.17
CA LEU A 635 -3.67 -49.89 -24.23
C LEU A 635 -3.57 -51.28 -24.85
N PRO A 636 -3.67 -51.42 -26.19
CA PRO A 636 -3.51 -52.71 -26.84
C PRO A 636 -2.18 -53.30 -26.42
N GLU A 637 -2.18 -54.60 -26.02
CA GLU A 637 -1.01 -55.33 -25.55
C GLU A 637 0.12 -55.41 -26.57
N LYS A 638 -0.13 -55.01 -27.78
CA LYS A 638 0.89 -54.86 -28.83
C LYS A 638 0.82 -53.44 -29.40
N PRO A 639 1.94 -52.72 -29.46
CA PRO A 639 1.99 -51.44 -30.13
C PRO A 639 1.54 -51.64 -31.59
N ASN A 640 0.51 -50.90 -32.02
CA ASN A 640 0.21 -50.82 -33.45
C ASN A 640 1.40 -50.22 -34.16
N VAL A 641 2.17 -51.06 -34.83
CA VAL A 641 3.22 -50.61 -35.75
C VAL A 641 2.46 -49.86 -36.86
N PRO A 642 2.67 -48.59 -37.09
CA PRO A 642 2.06 -47.89 -38.19
C PRO A 642 2.54 -48.53 -39.47
N THR A 643 1.65 -49.27 -40.17
CA THR A 643 1.91 -49.74 -41.54
C THR A 643 1.91 -48.50 -42.43
N ILE A 644 3.11 -48.14 -42.90
CA ILE A 644 3.24 -47.16 -44.00
C ILE A 644 2.64 -47.85 -45.23
N THR A 645 1.39 -47.56 -45.51
CA THR A 645 0.79 -47.90 -46.81
C THR A 645 1.46 -47.00 -47.85
N GLN A 646 2.37 -47.58 -48.64
CA GLN A 646 2.78 -47.01 -49.93
C GLN A 646 1.55 -47.02 -50.84
N ALA A 647 0.76 -45.97 -50.80
CA ALA A 647 -0.34 -45.80 -51.72
C ALA A 647 0.10 -44.93 -52.91
N CYS A 648 0.88 -45.55 -53.78
CA CYS A 648 0.97 -45.16 -55.19
C CYS A 648 0.47 -46.34 -56.04
N LYS A 649 -0.81 -46.54 -56.06
CA LYS A 649 -1.50 -47.27 -57.14
C LYS A 649 -2.53 -46.31 -57.70
N ALA A 650 -2.29 -45.89 -58.92
CA ALA A 650 -3.27 -45.17 -59.72
C ALA A 650 -4.47 -46.15 -59.97
N ASP A 651 -5.58 -45.85 -59.34
CA ASP A 651 -6.88 -46.44 -59.71
C ASP A 651 -7.84 -45.32 -60.07
N ASN A 652 -8.37 -45.44 -61.28
CA ASN A 652 -9.22 -44.46 -61.94
C ASN A 652 -10.65 -44.43 -61.33
N THR A 653 -10.78 -43.98 -60.09
CA THR A 653 -12.10 -43.64 -59.61
C THR A 653 -11.97 -42.34 -58.80
N ARG A 654 -12.57 -41.29 -59.33
CA ARG A 654 -12.71 -39.97 -58.73
C ARG A 654 -13.39 -40.07 -57.38
N GLN A 655 -12.61 -39.98 -56.30
CA GLN A 655 -13.08 -39.54 -54.98
C GLN A 655 -12.03 -38.62 -54.35
N ASN A 656 -12.32 -37.35 -54.36
CA ASN A 656 -11.52 -36.36 -53.65
C ASN A 656 -11.63 -36.62 -52.13
N LYS A 657 -10.56 -37.12 -51.54
CA LYS A 657 -10.44 -37.25 -50.08
C LYS A 657 -9.74 -36.03 -49.53
N PHE A 658 -10.46 -35.22 -48.77
CA PHE A 658 -9.86 -34.11 -48.05
C PHE A 658 -9.19 -34.64 -46.80
N SER A 659 -7.86 -34.51 -46.69
CA SER A 659 -7.07 -34.89 -45.52
C SER A 659 -6.71 -33.63 -44.79
N ILE A 660 -7.31 -33.37 -43.58
CA ILE A 660 -6.89 -32.29 -42.71
C ILE A 660 -5.61 -32.74 -42.02
N VAL A 661 -4.47 -32.22 -42.47
CA VAL A 661 -3.19 -32.37 -41.78
C VAL A 661 -3.10 -31.21 -40.80
N GLY A 662 -3.24 -31.49 -39.52
CA GLY A 662 -3.06 -30.45 -38.46
C GLY A 662 -1.66 -29.82 -38.56
N ARG A 663 -1.55 -28.59 -38.20
CA ARG A 663 -0.36 -27.72 -38.31
C ARG A 663 0.89 -28.21 -37.62
N ARG A 664 0.85 -29.35 -36.90
CA ARG A 664 2.05 -29.97 -36.24
C ARG A 664 1.92 -31.50 -36.29
N GLY A 665 2.67 -32.08 -37.15
CA GLY A 665 2.57 -33.48 -37.53
C GLY A 665 3.30 -34.50 -36.65
N LEU A 666 3.51 -34.29 -35.37
CA LEU A 666 3.97 -35.34 -34.43
C LEU A 666 3.59 -34.92 -33.00
N ALA A 667 3.03 -35.83 -32.24
CA ALA A 667 2.87 -35.68 -30.81
C ALA A 667 4.25 -35.47 -30.14
N THR A 668 4.34 -34.47 -29.26
CA THR A 668 5.55 -34.21 -28.51
C THR A 668 5.99 -35.46 -27.72
N ASN A 669 7.28 -35.75 -27.79
CA ASN A 669 7.87 -36.83 -27.03
C ASN A 669 7.63 -36.65 -25.53
N PRO A 670 7.11 -37.62 -24.77
CA PRO A 670 6.83 -37.48 -23.33
C PRO A 670 8.03 -37.14 -22.46
N THR A 671 9.24 -37.17 -23.00
CA THR A 671 10.50 -36.80 -22.32
C THR A 671 10.92 -35.36 -22.55
N GLU A 672 10.21 -34.58 -23.39
CA GLU A 672 10.50 -33.16 -23.60
C GLU A 672 9.66 -32.31 -22.67
N PHE A 673 10.32 -31.38 -21.98
CA PHE A 673 9.65 -30.38 -21.12
C PHE A 673 8.63 -29.58 -21.93
N LEU A 674 7.38 -29.46 -21.41
CA LEU A 674 6.33 -28.64 -21.97
C LEU A 674 6.82 -27.19 -22.08
N ARG A 675 7.19 -26.77 -23.26
CA ARG A 675 7.36 -25.36 -23.58
C ARG A 675 5.98 -24.75 -23.79
N ASN A 676 5.68 -23.77 -22.95
CA ASN A 676 4.47 -22.96 -23.07
C ASN A 676 4.54 -22.15 -24.37
N THR A 677 3.89 -22.62 -25.44
CA THR A 677 3.67 -21.86 -26.66
C THR A 677 2.20 -21.93 -27.03
N THR A 678 1.38 -21.19 -26.31
CA THR A 678 0.05 -20.81 -26.78
C THR A 678 -0.20 -19.37 -26.33
N ILE A 679 0.31 -18.43 -27.13
CA ILE A 679 -0.32 -17.14 -27.30
C ILE A 679 -1.35 -17.36 -28.41
N PRO A 680 -2.65 -17.19 -28.18
CA PRO A 680 -3.60 -17.16 -29.29
C PRO A 680 -3.30 -15.90 -30.12
N ASP A 681 -2.91 -16.08 -31.38
CA ASP A 681 -2.91 -15.02 -32.38
C ASP A 681 -4.35 -14.51 -32.51
N THR A 682 -4.62 -13.38 -31.90
CA THR A 682 -5.79 -12.57 -32.24
C THR A 682 -5.37 -11.69 -33.41
N ASP A 683 -5.82 -12.05 -34.61
CA ASP A 683 -5.70 -11.19 -35.78
C ASP A 683 -6.41 -9.86 -35.52
N TRP A 684 -5.61 -8.78 -35.46
CA TRP A 684 -6.13 -7.42 -35.47
C TRP A 684 -6.50 -7.07 -36.91
N ILE A 685 -7.77 -6.78 -37.11
CA ILE A 685 -8.24 -6.20 -38.39
C ILE A 685 -7.69 -4.75 -38.45
N SER A 686 -6.72 -4.48 -39.30
CA SER A 686 -6.27 -3.13 -39.58
C SER A 686 -7.29 -2.44 -40.48
N VAL A 687 -7.86 -1.34 -39.99
CA VAL A 687 -8.57 -0.37 -40.82
C VAL A 687 -7.54 0.49 -41.52
N GLU A 688 -7.49 0.42 -42.83
CA GLU A 688 -6.63 1.27 -43.69
C GLU A 688 -7.02 2.75 -43.64
N ASN A 689 -5.99 3.57 -43.76
CA ASN A 689 -5.93 4.99 -44.19
C ASN A 689 -5.94 6.08 -43.12
N SER A 690 -4.73 6.54 -42.80
CA SER A 690 -4.36 7.93 -43.18
C SER A 690 -2.87 8.20 -42.90
N THR A 691 -2.20 8.61 -43.94
CA THR A 691 -0.83 9.12 -44.00
C THR A 691 -0.62 10.35 -43.11
N MET A 692 0.32 10.29 -42.17
CA MET A 692 1.05 11.47 -41.71
C MET A 692 2.53 11.13 -41.48
N GLN A 693 3.37 11.71 -42.35
CA GLN A 693 4.81 11.78 -42.21
C GLN A 693 5.18 12.77 -41.11
N TYR A 694 6.07 12.35 -40.22
CA TYR A 694 6.87 13.28 -39.41
C TYR A 694 8.36 13.05 -39.65
N PRO A 695 9.16 14.10 -39.81
CA PRO A 695 10.59 13.98 -40.10
C PRO A 695 11.39 13.73 -38.83
N PHE A 696 12.30 12.77 -38.93
CA PHE A 696 13.36 12.54 -37.94
C PHE A 696 14.38 13.67 -38.00
N GLN A 697 14.59 14.39 -36.90
CA GLN A 697 15.80 15.20 -36.70
C GLN A 697 16.80 14.38 -35.88
N GLN A 698 17.96 14.16 -36.48
CA GLN A 698 19.18 13.68 -35.81
C GLN A 698 19.68 14.77 -34.86
N SER A 699 19.91 14.44 -33.61
CA SER A 699 20.76 15.22 -32.71
C SER A 699 22.03 14.44 -32.37
N GLN A 700 23.12 15.15 -32.47
CA GLN A 700 24.50 14.71 -32.37
C GLN A 700 24.83 14.19 -30.95
N THR A 701 25.58 13.11 -30.91
CA THR A 701 26.23 12.51 -29.78
C THR A 701 27.40 13.36 -29.27
N THR A 702 27.39 13.68 -27.98
CA THR A 702 28.58 14.02 -27.21
C THR A 702 28.95 12.84 -26.31
N THR A 703 30.16 12.38 -26.52
CA THR A 703 30.83 11.30 -25.77
C THR A 703 31.07 11.67 -24.32
N TYR A 704 30.66 10.80 -23.42
CA TYR A 704 31.25 10.67 -22.07
C TYR A 704 31.66 9.23 -21.81
N ASN A 705 32.89 9.09 -21.34
CA ASN A 705 33.58 7.83 -21.05
C ASN A 705 33.11 7.13 -19.78
N ASN A 706 33.09 5.79 -19.84
CA ASN A 706 33.26 4.80 -18.77
C ASN A 706 32.22 4.75 -17.65
N ILE A 707 31.27 3.84 -17.85
CA ILE A 707 30.79 2.94 -16.79
C ILE A 707 30.57 1.58 -17.47
N ASN A 708 31.12 0.49 -16.93
CA ASN A 708 30.91 -0.87 -17.38
C ASN A 708 29.43 -1.23 -17.32
N SER A 709 28.72 -1.08 -18.42
CA SER A 709 27.37 -1.60 -18.57
C SER A 709 27.46 -3.10 -18.79
N VAL A 710 26.87 -3.88 -17.89
CA VAL A 710 26.62 -5.30 -18.13
C VAL A 710 25.65 -5.39 -19.30
N ILE A 711 26.13 -5.90 -20.44
CA ILE A 711 25.29 -6.11 -21.62
C ILE A 711 24.66 -7.49 -21.51
N GLU A 712 23.32 -7.52 -21.50
CA GLU A 712 22.56 -8.76 -21.45
C GLU A 712 22.80 -9.61 -22.72
N ALA A 713 22.99 -10.91 -22.55
CA ALA A 713 23.23 -11.83 -23.66
C ALA A 713 21.94 -11.98 -24.51
N GLN A 714 22.05 -11.73 -25.80
CA GLN A 714 20.93 -11.76 -26.76
C GLN A 714 20.87 -13.10 -27.53
N ALA A 715 21.94 -13.88 -27.53
CA ALA A 715 22.05 -15.16 -28.23
C ALA A 715 23.16 -16.03 -27.65
N TRP A 716 23.25 -17.26 -28.11
CA TRP A 716 24.34 -18.17 -27.80
C TRP A 716 24.90 -18.85 -29.08
N LYS A 717 26.15 -19.24 -29.04
CA LYS A 717 26.79 -20.02 -30.08
C LYS A 717 27.62 -21.17 -29.45
N VAL A 718 27.74 -22.25 -30.17
CA VAL A 718 28.62 -23.36 -29.77
C VAL A 718 29.97 -23.20 -30.48
N ASP A 719 31.06 -23.20 -29.74
CA ASP A 719 32.42 -23.12 -30.30
C ASP A 719 32.87 -24.52 -30.83
N LYS A 720 34.01 -24.54 -31.50
CA LYS A 720 34.52 -25.75 -32.20
C LYS A 720 34.79 -26.91 -31.25
N ASP A 721 34.97 -26.65 -29.98
CA ASP A 721 35.20 -27.64 -28.90
C ASP A 721 33.90 -28.04 -28.17
N GLY A 722 32.72 -27.53 -28.60
CA GLY A 722 31.43 -27.86 -27.99
C GLY A 722 31.02 -26.94 -26.83
N THR A 723 31.80 -25.92 -26.50
CA THR A 723 31.50 -24.97 -25.43
C THR A 723 30.43 -23.95 -25.86
N ILE A 724 29.43 -23.70 -24.99
CA ILE A 724 28.40 -22.72 -25.24
C ILE A 724 28.89 -21.34 -24.79
N ILE A 725 28.98 -20.40 -25.73
CA ILE A 725 29.34 -19.01 -25.49
C ILE A 725 28.12 -18.10 -25.66
N LEU A 726 27.78 -17.32 -24.63
CA LEU A 726 26.75 -16.29 -24.70
C LEU A 726 27.25 -15.05 -25.46
N THR A 727 26.45 -14.49 -26.34
CA THR A 727 26.81 -13.31 -27.16
C THR A 727 25.75 -12.21 -27.11
N SER A 728 26.19 -10.97 -27.09
CA SER A 728 25.34 -9.79 -27.12
C SER A 728 24.81 -9.45 -28.52
N THR A 729 25.25 -10.14 -29.56
CA THR A 729 24.78 -9.93 -30.94
C THR A 729 24.08 -11.18 -31.45
N ALA A 730 22.79 -11.07 -31.80
CA ALA A 730 22.07 -12.16 -32.45
C ALA A 730 22.66 -12.42 -33.84
N PRO A 731 23.08 -13.66 -34.20
CA PRO A 731 23.46 -13.95 -35.57
C PRO A 731 22.22 -13.76 -36.48
N LYS A 732 22.39 -13.13 -37.64
CA LYS A 732 21.36 -13.08 -38.67
C LYS A 732 21.07 -14.50 -39.12
N ILE A 733 19.97 -15.08 -38.61
CA ILE A 733 19.45 -16.34 -39.10
C ILE A 733 18.69 -16.03 -40.37
N ILE A 734 19.26 -16.38 -41.51
CA ILE A 734 18.51 -16.53 -42.74
C ILE A 734 17.82 -17.89 -42.62
N PRO A 735 16.49 -17.98 -42.60
CA PRO A 735 15.82 -19.25 -42.58
C PRO A 735 16.06 -19.94 -43.95
N HIS A 736 16.93 -20.90 -43.97
CA HIS A 736 16.98 -21.87 -45.08
C HIS A 736 15.89 -22.89 -44.83
N SER A 737 14.65 -22.55 -45.14
CA SER A 737 13.65 -23.53 -45.50
C SER A 737 13.98 -23.96 -46.95
N LYS A 738 14.64 -25.07 -47.11
CA LYS A 738 14.57 -25.76 -48.41
C LYS A 738 13.10 -26.06 -48.63
N PRO A 739 12.53 -25.68 -49.79
CA PRO A 739 11.16 -26.09 -50.11
C PRO A 739 11.17 -27.65 -50.12
N PHE A 740 10.22 -28.21 -49.37
CA PHE A 740 9.94 -29.64 -49.43
C PHE A 740 9.36 -29.89 -50.80
N VAL A 741 10.18 -30.42 -51.69
CA VAL A 741 9.73 -30.93 -52.96
C VAL A 741 9.14 -32.29 -52.63
N ALA A 742 7.80 -32.38 -52.66
CA ALA A 742 7.13 -33.66 -52.60
C ALA A 742 7.60 -34.51 -53.80
N PRO A 743 7.96 -35.76 -53.59
CA PRO A 743 8.31 -36.65 -54.72
C PRO A 743 7.06 -36.73 -55.62
N ALA A 744 7.23 -36.47 -56.88
CA ALA A 744 6.21 -36.66 -57.88
C ALA A 744 5.85 -38.13 -57.92
N CYS A 745 4.55 -38.40 -57.79
CA CYS A 745 3.98 -39.69 -58.19
C CYS A 745 3.86 -39.74 -59.71
#